data_661a230cf5bfa1514caaadfd202396e5
#
_entry.id   661a230cf5bfa1514caaadfd202396e5
#
_cell.length_a   1.000
_cell.length_b   1.000
_cell.length_c   1.000
_cell.angle_alpha   90.00
_cell.angle_beta   90.00
_cell.angle_gamma   90.00
#
_symmetry.space_group_name_H-M   'P 1'
#
loop_
_entity.id
_entity.type
_entity.pdbx_description
1 polymer ?
#
loop_
_entity_poly.entity_id
_entity_poly.type
_entity_poly.pdbx_seq_one_letter_code
_entity_poly.pdbx_strand_id
1 'polypeptide(L)'
;MSAPGFDEAAKLYLSGQVYSCLEACERILADHPEDPSTLHLVGMLCFRAGDVAAAVDWFRRCLAVAPDHAESHIDLALMLKKQGSLEQAVTHYRRGLELDPNNAQAQYNCGLALRILGRTAEARDAFLAAVTLNPFILDGYNCLGLAEAELGHDEAAIEAFRKSIAVIPDAKPAYRNLATVARRMNRIDIAREALQWGVSVHGHRTMGVAFAQVLEDTGEIEAAYTALERTVADDPENADAWEALAGLHFRQHRFADSLAALRRCVEIDPARAEVHMRIHTMAQIVGDRALALEHQRRALALTRLFTERGPDELRPQLLILKAAGDWQANLPTDFIVRRDDWGAVHHYFVSADGPPPLEELPFCDLVFNAVAEPDLTRPELAAAGAIIAGLAQPALNRPENVALTGRAEVAALLADIPDSHVPASLRLPAGQAGATLDAALADGRLALPLLIRPIGTHAGQSVHRVEDRAGLPAVLAELAGKELYATRYVDYRDADGHFRKYRVIVVDGKPYPFHMAISKRWLVHYYNAVLDDPAMMDREEERFLAAFETVFAPPLRAALVEMARRLKLDFFGVDCAIGPDGRLLLFEVDVGVIVHVMDDPVRHAYKHKYVPRIFEAVRKMIDDRIAGHFALAAH
;
A
#
# COMPACT_ATOMS: atom_id res chain seq x y z
N MET A 1 -30.88 49.50 27.05
CA MET A 1 -29.99 50.07 28.12
C MET A 1 -29.84 48.99 29.14
N SER A 2 -28.59 48.73 29.52
CA SER A 2 -28.27 47.72 30.55
C SER A 2 -28.84 48.12 31.92
N ALA A 3 -29.11 47.16 32.80
CA ALA A 3 -29.62 47.39 34.15
C ALA A 3 -28.64 48.22 35.00
N PRO A 4 -29.13 49.00 35.99
CA PRO A 4 -28.27 49.69 36.94
C PRO A 4 -27.29 48.73 37.62
N GLY A 5 -26.00 49.10 37.69
CA GLY A 5 -24.90 48.26 38.25
C GLY A 5 -24.17 47.35 37.23
N PHE A 6 -24.65 47.23 35.98
CA PHE A 6 -24.00 46.42 34.96
C PHE A 6 -22.56 46.85 34.64
N ASP A 7 -22.30 48.16 34.56
CA ASP A 7 -20.95 48.72 34.31
C ASP A 7 -19.92 48.28 35.40
N GLU A 8 -20.36 48.14 36.65
CA GLU A 8 -19.52 47.64 37.73
C GLU A 8 -19.25 46.14 37.55
N ALA A 9 -20.26 45.34 37.26
CA ALA A 9 -20.11 43.93 36.98
C ALA A 9 -19.17 43.67 35.78
N ALA A 10 -19.31 44.45 34.71
CA ALA A 10 -18.42 44.37 33.53
C ALA A 10 -16.97 44.74 33.86
N LYS A 11 -16.72 45.75 34.71
CA LYS A 11 -15.36 46.06 35.18
C LYS A 11 -14.76 44.94 36.02
N LEU A 12 -15.57 44.30 36.89
CA LEU A 12 -15.13 43.14 37.69
C LEU A 12 -14.76 41.95 36.77
N TYR A 13 -15.54 41.70 35.72
CA TYR A 13 -15.23 40.68 34.69
C TYR A 13 -13.87 40.97 34.02
N LEU A 14 -13.67 42.18 33.51
CA LEU A 14 -12.46 42.59 32.83
C LEU A 14 -11.21 42.56 33.75
N SER A 15 -11.38 42.85 35.06
CA SER A 15 -10.29 42.77 36.05
C SER A 15 -10.03 41.35 36.56
N GLY A 16 -10.80 40.34 36.08
CA GLY A 16 -10.63 38.93 36.46
C GLY A 16 -11.20 38.56 37.85
N GLN A 17 -11.97 39.44 38.45
CA GLN A 17 -12.60 39.23 39.76
C GLN A 17 -13.90 38.43 39.64
N VAL A 18 -13.78 37.11 39.25
CA VAL A 18 -14.88 36.25 38.85
C VAL A 18 -15.98 36.13 39.90
N TYR A 19 -15.63 35.93 41.18
CA TYR A 19 -16.62 35.77 42.27
C TYR A 19 -17.38 37.07 42.53
N SER A 20 -16.68 38.20 42.63
CA SER A 20 -17.33 39.50 42.82
C SER A 20 -18.20 39.91 41.65
N CYS A 21 -17.79 39.54 40.40
CA CYS A 21 -18.58 39.74 39.23
C CYS A 21 -19.87 38.88 39.26
N LEU A 22 -19.79 37.61 39.67
CA LEU A 22 -20.95 36.75 39.80
C LEU A 22 -21.95 37.28 40.83
N GLU A 23 -21.49 37.67 42.04
CA GLU A 23 -22.32 38.29 43.08
C GLU A 23 -22.99 39.60 42.59
N ALA A 24 -22.28 40.40 41.79
CA ALA A 24 -22.89 41.59 41.19
C ALA A 24 -23.98 41.23 40.17
N CYS A 25 -23.72 40.23 39.30
CA CYS A 25 -24.71 39.74 38.34
C CYS A 25 -25.96 39.16 39.06
N GLU A 26 -25.77 38.39 40.13
CA GLU A 26 -26.90 37.84 40.93
C GLU A 26 -27.77 38.94 41.52
N ARG A 27 -27.17 40.02 42.05
CA ARG A 27 -27.93 41.18 42.56
C ARG A 27 -28.71 41.87 41.44
N ILE A 28 -28.11 42.08 40.27
CA ILE A 28 -28.78 42.69 39.15
C ILE A 28 -29.93 41.82 38.66
N LEU A 29 -29.73 40.51 38.53
CA LEU A 29 -30.79 39.60 38.08
C LEU A 29 -31.90 39.37 39.11
N ALA A 30 -31.66 39.66 40.39
CA ALA A 30 -32.72 39.66 41.40
C ALA A 30 -33.73 40.79 41.15
N ASP A 31 -33.26 41.98 40.75
CA ASP A 31 -34.10 43.14 40.47
C ASP A 31 -34.54 43.23 38.96
N HIS A 32 -33.69 42.70 38.07
CA HIS A 32 -33.87 42.75 36.62
C HIS A 32 -33.60 41.38 36.00
N PRO A 33 -34.47 40.36 36.18
CA PRO A 33 -34.23 38.97 35.81
C PRO A 33 -34.10 38.72 34.30
N GLU A 34 -34.52 39.66 33.50
CA GLU A 34 -34.50 39.60 32.03
C GLU A 34 -33.49 40.60 31.41
N ASP A 35 -32.53 41.17 32.19
CA ASP A 35 -31.51 42.04 31.62
C ASP A 35 -30.55 41.26 30.70
N PRO A 36 -30.59 41.48 29.33
CA PRO A 36 -29.83 40.68 28.39
C PRO A 36 -28.33 40.76 28.59
N SER A 37 -27.82 41.96 28.95
CA SER A 37 -26.40 42.20 29.15
C SER A 37 -25.87 41.39 30.35
N THR A 38 -26.63 41.32 31.45
CA THR A 38 -26.24 40.52 32.63
C THR A 38 -26.37 39.04 32.37
N LEU A 39 -27.46 38.58 31.67
CA LEU A 39 -27.61 37.17 31.27
C LEU A 39 -26.46 36.72 30.41
N HIS A 40 -26.02 37.51 29.43
CA HIS A 40 -24.86 37.26 28.59
C HIS A 40 -23.58 37.18 29.44
N LEU A 41 -23.35 38.15 30.34
CA LEU A 41 -22.18 38.18 31.19
C LEU A 41 -22.05 36.95 32.11
N VAL A 42 -23.16 36.45 32.64
CA VAL A 42 -23.15 35.18 33.40
C VAL A 42 -22.79 34.00 32.51
N GLY A 43 -23.28 33.94 31.27
CA GLY A 43 -22.86 32.95 30.28
C GLY A 43 -21.35 32.98 30.06
N MET A 44 -20.77 34.16 29.93
CA MET A 44 -19.32 34.36 29.80
C MET A 44 -18.53 33.91 31.06
N LEU A 45 -19.09 34.14 32.26
CA LEU A 45 -18.52 33.65 33.52
C LEU A 45 -18.52 32.12 33.58
N CYS A 46 -19.63 31.47 33.22
CA CYS A 46 -19.74 30.01 33.14
C CYS A 46 -18.71 29.43 32.13
N PHE A 47 -18.58 30.03 30.96
CA PHE A 47 -17.57 29.65 30.00
C PHE A 47 -16.14 29.75 30.54
N ARG A 48 -15.82 30.86 31.21
CA ARG A 48 -14.50 31.07 31.85
C ARG A 48 -14.24 30.08 32.98
N ALA A 49 -15.28 29.62 33.66
CA ALA A 49 -15.20 28.56 34.66
C ALA A 49 -15.09 27.13 34.08
N GLY A 50 -15.18 27.00 32.74
CA GLY A 50 -15.13 25.70 32.03
C GLY A 50 -16.48 24.99 31.91
N ASP A 51 -17.57 25.56 32.47
CA ASP A 51 -18.91 24.98 32.37
C ASP A 51 -19.60 25.41 31.06
N VAL A 52 -19.27 24.65 29.99
CA VAL A 52 -19.84 24.90 28.65
C VAL A 52 -21.34 24.66 28.60
N ALA A 53 -21.88 23.74 29.41
CA ALA A 53 -23.32 23.45 29.43
C ALA A 53 -24.10 24.59 30.04
N ALA A 54 -23.69 25.08 31.23
CA ALA A 54 -24.30 26.25 31.86
C ALA A 54 -24.19 27.51 30.98
N ALA A 55 -23.05 27.72 30.31
CA ALA A 55 -22.86 28.84 29.38
C ALA A 55 -23.90 28.81 28.24
N VAL A 56 -24.13 27.64 27.62
CA VAL A 56 -25.17 27.46 26.58
C VAL A 56 -26.56 27.85 27.12
N ASP A 57 -26.94 27.43 28.32
CA ASP A 57 -28.26 27.72 28.90
C ASP A 57 -28.41 29.22 29.18
N TRP A 58 -27.38 29.89 29.68
CA TRP A 58 -27.42 31.33 29.93
C TRP A 58 -27.49 32.14 28.64
N PHE A 59 -26.72 31.79 27.58
CA PHE A 59 -26.82 32.45 26.28
C PHE A 59 -28.21 32.21 25.66
N ARG A 60 -28.80 31.02 25.78
CA ARG A 60 -30.19 30.77 25.33
C ARG A 60 -31.20 31.62 26.07
N ARG A 61 -31.06 31.79 27.38
CA ARG A 61 -31.91 32.67 28.19
C ARG A 61 -31.77 34.14 27.73
N CYS A 62 -30.54 34.60 27.45
CA CYS A 62 -30.33 35.92 26.92
C CYS A 62 -31.04 36.11 25.57
N LEU A 63 -30.93 35.13 24.67
CA LEU A 63 -31.55 35.19 23.34
C LEU A 63 -33.09 35.02 23.37
N ALA A 64 -33.64 34.43 24.43
CA ALA A 64 -35.07 34.35 24.63
C ALA A 64 -35.69 35.72 24.92
N VAL A 65 -34.96 36.62 25.60
CA VAL A 65 -35.43 37.97 25.92
C VAL A 65 -34.91 39.04 24.92
N ALA A 66 -33.77 38.76 24.28
CA ALA A 66 -33.16 39.65 23.30
C ALA A 66 -32.71 38.84 22.05
N PRO A 67 -33.61 38.49 21.13
CA PRO A 67 -33.35 37.67 19.95
C PRO A 67 -32.31 38.25 18.97
N ASP A 68 -32.03 39.53 19.06
CA ASP A 68 -31.08 40.26 18.20
C ASP A 68 -29.76 40.62 18.95
N HIS A 69 -29.44 39.91 20.04
CA HIS A 69 -28.18 40.13 20.76
C HIS A 69 -27.03 39.41 20.03
N ALA A 70 -26.27 40.14 19.22
CA ALA A 70 -25.24 39.61 18.33
C ALA A 70 -24.19 38.78 19.08
N GLU A 71 -23.62 39.32 20.19
CA GLU A 71 -22.58 38.66 20.97
C GLU A 71 -23.07 37.32 21.54
N SER A 72 -24.33 37.26 22.01
CA SER A 72 -24.87 35.98 22.56
C SER A 72 -25.06 34.93 21.45
N HIS A 73 -25.42 35.33 20.25
CA HIS A 73 -25.43 34.38 19.10
C HIS A 73 -24.04 33.87 18.79
N ILE A 74 -23.03 34.74 18.75
CA ILE A 74 -21.64 34.36 18.44
C ILE A 74 -21.05 33.44 19.53
N ASP A 75 -21.27 33.79 20.81
CA ASP A 75 -20.74 33.02 21.92
C ASP A 75 -21.48 31.68 22.10
N LEU A 76 -22.80 31.66 21.89
CA LEU A 76 -23.57 30.41 21.85
C LEU A 76 -23.06 29.50 20.73
N ALA A 77 -22.78 30.04 19.55
CA ALA A 77 -22.23 29.29 18.43
C ALA A 77 -20.85 28.70 18.76
N LEU A 78 -19.98 29.46 19.45
CA LEU A 78 -18.69 28.98 19.92
C LEU A 78 -18.85 27.79 20.91
N MET A 79 -19.79 27.88 21.83
CA MET A 79 -20.09 26.79 22.78
C MET A 79 -20.63 25.56 22.07
N LEU A 80 -21.59 25.72 21.16
CA LEU A 80 -22.14 24.62 20.36
C LEU A 80 -21.08 23.94 19.49
N LYS A 81 -20.15 24.71 18.90
CA LYS A 81 -19.00 24.16 18.18
C LYS A 81 -18.14 23.29 19.09
N LYS A 82 -17.84 23.73 20.33
CA LYS A 82 -17.08 22.95 21.32
C LYS A 82 -17.81 21.66 21.74
N GLN A 83 -19.13 21.65 21.73
CA GLN A 83 -19.96 20.47 21.99
C GLN A 83 -20.14 19.54 20.78
N GLY A 84 -19.58 19.90 19.60
CA GLY A 84 -19.75 19.14 18.35
C GLY A 84 -21.08 19.37 17.63
N SER A 85 -21.93 20.28 18.11
CA SER A 85 -23.23 20.64 17.48
C SER A 85 -23.02 21.65 16.34
N LEU A 86 -22.28 21.22 15.29
CA LEU A 86 -21.74 22.11 14.27
C LEU A 86 -22.80 22.83 13.43
N GLU A 87 -23.88 22.17 13.04
CA GLU A 87 -24.95 22.79 12.24
C GLU A 87 -25.67 23.91 13.03
N GLN A 88 -25.94 23.68 14.32
CA GLN A 88 -26.50 24.70 15.19
C GLN A 88 -25.52 25.85 15.38
N ALA A 89 -24.23 25.55 15.54
CA ALA A 89 -23.19 26.57 15.64
C ALA A 89 -23.17 27.47 14.40
N VAL A 90 -23.19 26.91 13.19
CA VAL A 90 -23.23 27.67 11.93
C VAL A 90 -24.49 28.55 11.86
N THR A 91 -25.65 28.03 12.27
CA THR A 91 -26.89 28.81 12.31
C THR A 91 -26.78 30.04 13.20
N HIS A 92 -26.24 29.86 14.40
CA HIS A 92 -26.05 30.97 15.33
C HIS A 92 -24.93 31.93 14.91
N TYR A 93 -23.81 31.43 14.35
CA TYR A 93 -22.79 32.32 13.75
C TYR A 93 -23.38 33.18 12.64
N ARG A 94 -24.17 32.63 11.73
CA ARG A 94 -24.82 33.40 10.65
C ARG A 94 -25.72 34.48 11.21
N ARG A 95 -26.54 34.15 12.22
CA ARG A 95 -27.42 35.15 12.83
C ARG A 95 -26.63 36.25 13.54
N GLY A 96 -25.57 35.89 14.29
CA GLY A 96 -24.69 36.86 14.91
C GLY A 96 -23.97 37.77 13.91
N LEU A 97 -23.53 37.21 12.77
CA LEU A 97 -22.87 37.95 11.68
C LEU A 97 -23.84 38.80 10.83
N GLU A 98 -25.13 38.46 10.74
CA GLU A 98 -26.17 39.35 10.20
C GLU A 98 -26.32 40.62 11.05
N LEU A 99 -26.17 40.49 12.36
CA LEU A 99 -26.30 41.57 13.32
C LEU A 99 -24.98 42.38 13.50
N ASP A 100 -23.85 41.68 13.46
CA ASP A 100 -22.50 42.28 13.51
C ASP A 100 -21.63 41.71 12.38
N PRO A 101 -21.71 42.27 11.16
CA PRO A 101 -20.97 41.79 9.99
C PRO A 101 -19.45 41.97 10.09
N ASN A 102 -18.98 42.85 10.98
CA ASN A 102 -17.56 43.20 11.09
C ASN A 102 -16.78 42.33 12.09
N ASN A 103 -17.36 41.26 12.60
CA ASN A 103 -16.72 40.39 13.56
C ASN A 103 -15.83 39.35 12.85
N ALA A 104 -14.56 39.71 12.65
CA ALA A 104 -13.57 38.84 11.99
C ALA A 104 -13.41 37.48 12.69
N GLN A 105 -13.45 37.45 14.03
CA GLN A 105 -13.29 36.22 14.80
C GLN A 105 -14.49 35.29 14.64
N ALA A 106 -15.70 35.85 14.58
CA ALA A 106 -16.92 35.08 14.31
C ALA A 106 -16.90 34.49 12.88
N GLN A 107 -16.48 35.27 11.87
CA GLN A 107 -16.29 34.79 10.50
C GLN A 107 -15.31 33.61 10.45
N TYR A 108 -14.13 33.75 11.09
CA TYR A 108 -13.13 32.69 11.17
C TYR A 108 -13.66 31.42 11.85
N ASN A 109 -14.33 31.56 13.01
CA ASN A 109 -14.90 30.43 13.72
C ASN A 109 -16.06 29.74 12.96
N CYS A 110 -16.86 30.48 12.23
CA CYS A 110 -17.88 29.96 11.32
C CYS A 110 -17.22 29.15 10.19
N GLY A 111 -16.17 29.68 9.57
CA GLY A 111 -15.37 28.97 8.57
C GLY A 111 -14.82 27.64 9.07
N LEU A 112 -14.30 27.59 10.31
CA LEU A 112 -13.83 26.35 10.91
C LEU A 112 -14.96 25.31 11.07
N ALA A 113 -16.15 25.73 11.53
CA ALA A 113 -17.29 24.84 11.68
C ALA A 113 -17.78 24.31 10.32
N LEU A 114 -17.85 25.16 9.31
CA LEU A 114 -18.24 24.83 7.93
C LEU A 114 -17.27 23.83 7.30
N ARG A 115 -15.96 23.99 7.51
CA ARG A 115 -14.95 23.07 6.98
C ARG A 115 -15.07 21.68 7.61
N ILE A 116 -15.30 21.58 8.92
CA ILE A 116 -15.54 20.29 9.59
C ILE A 116 -16.81 19.62 9.04
N LEU A 117 -17.83 20.38 8.64
CA LEU A 117 -19.04 19.87 8.00
C LEU A 117 -18.85 19.49 6.52
N GLY A 118 -17.67 19.66 5.94
CA GLY A 118 -17.39 19.41 4.52
C GLY A 118 -17.96 20.49 3.58
N ARG A 119 -18.43 21.64 4.10
CA ARG A 119 -18.99 22.76 3.35
C ARG A 119 -17.87 23.72 2.93
N THR A 120 -16.88 23.20 2.18
CA THR A 120 -15.61 23.87 1.92
C THR A 120 -15.75 25.21 1.20
N ALA A 121 -16.68 25.33 0.23
CA ALA A 121 -16.88 26.59 -0.48
C ALA A 121 -17.38 27.72 0.46
N GLU A 122 -18.29 27.41 1.36
CA GLU A 122 -18.80 28.38 2.33
C GLU A 122 -17.75 28.69 3.41
N ALA A 123 -16.94 27.70 3.78
CA ALA A 123 -15.81 27.90 4.69
C ALA A 123 -14.79 28.87 4.08
N ARG A 124 -14.45 28.71 2.79
CA ARG A 124 -13.58 29.61 2.03
C ARG A 124 -14.09 31.06 2.09
N ASP A 125 -15.38 31.28 1.84
CA ASP A 125 -15.98 32.62 1.87
C ASP A 125 -15.91 33.26 3.27
N ALA A 126 -16.16 32.47 4.30
CA ALA A 126 -16.06 32.91 5.69
C ALA A 126 -14.59 33.25 6.09
N PHE A 127 -13.61 32.41 5.69
CA PHE A 127 -12.19 32.72 5.92
C PHE A 127 -11.74 33.97 5.15
N LEU A 128 -12.16 34.14 3.90
CA LEU A 128 -11.86 35.33 3.11
C LEU A 128 -12.43 36.60 3.76
N ALA A 129 -13.67 36.56 4.25
CA ALA A 129 -14.24 37.64 5.03
C ALA A 129 -13.44 37.94 6.30
N ALA A 130 -13.07 36.90 7.05
CA ALA A 130 -12.28 37.05 8.27
C ALA A 130 -10.95 37.76 8.05
N VAL A 131 -10.15 37.32 7.05
CA VAL A 131 -8.84 37.93 6.73
C VAL A 131 -8.96 39.30 6.06
N THR A 132 -10.09 39.58 5.43
CA THR A 132 -10.38 40.94 4.88
C THR A 132 -10.64 41.91 6.01
N LEU A 133 -11.40 41.51 7.02
CA LEU A 133 -11.69 42.32 8.21
C LEU A 133 -10.48 42.48 9.13
N ASN A 134 -9.76 41.38 9.35
CA ASN A 134 -8.54 41.37 10.16
C ASN A 134 -7.46 40.51 9.50
N PRO A 135 -6.50 41.12 8.77
CA PRO A 135 -5.39 40.38 8.15
C PRO A 135 -4.47 39.66 9.13
N PHE A 136 -4.48 40.05 10.41
CA PHE A 136 -3.63 39.45 11.46
C PHE A 136 -4.31 38.35 12.27
N ILE A 137 -5.49 37.90 11.82
CA ILE A 137 -6.18 36.79 12.52
C ILE A 137 -5.30 35.53 12.45
N LEU A 138 -5.03 34.95 13.62
CA LEU A 138 -4.14 33.80 13.73
C LEU A 138 -4.67 32.65 12.86
N ASP A 139 -3.81 32.11 12.02
CA ASP A 139 -4.08 30.99 11.10
C ASP A 139 -5.15 31.28 10.00
N GLY A 140 -5.64 32.52 9.90
CA GLY A 140 -6.71 32.88 8.96
C GLY A 140 -6.36 32.63 7.50
N TYR A 141 -5.22 33.14 7.04
CA TYR A 141 -4.75 32.93 5.66
C TYR A 141 -4.35 31.47 5.40
N ASN A 142 -3.83 30.75 6.38
CA ASN A 142 -3.53 29.33 6.22
C ASN A 142 -4.82 28.51 6.05
N CYS A 143 -5.87 28.80 6.83
CA CYS A 143 -7.18 28.15 6.67
C CYS A 143 -7.85 28.50 5.33
N LEU A 144 -7.71 29.75 4.86
CA LEU A 144 -8.16 30.15 3.53
C LEU A 144 -7.43 29.33 2.45
N GLY A 145 -6.10 29.24 2.54
CA GLY A 145 -5.30 28.48 1.58
C GLY A 145 -5.65 26.98 1.56
N LEU A 146 -5.94 26.38 2.71
CA LEU A 146 -6.42 25.00 2.77
C LEU A 146 -7.77 24.83 2.08
N ALA A 147 -8.72 25.74 2.33
CA ALA A 147 -10.04 25.68 1.69
C ALA A 147 -9.95 25.88 0.16
N GLU A 148 -9.10 26.80 -0.31
CA GLU A 148 -8.85 26.97 -1.75
C GLU A 148 -8.21 25.72 -2.38
N ALA A 149 -7.25 25.10 -1.69
CA ALA A 149 -6.59 23.88 -2.14
C ALA A 149 -7.55 22.67 -2.21
N GLU A 150 -8.46 22.55 -1.25
CA GLU A 150 -9.52 21.52 -1.23
C GLU A 150 -10.53 21.71 -2.37
N LEU A 151 -10.75 22.96 -2.81
CA LEU A 151 -11.61 23.30 -3.97
C LEU A 151 -10.87 23.17 -5.32
N GLY A 152 -9.58 22.85 -5.32
CA GLY A 152 -8.76 22.76 -6.53
C GLY A 152 -8.31 24.12 -7.08
N HIS A 153 -8.43 25.20 -6.30
CA HIS A 153 -7.97 26.55 -6.67
C HIS A 153 -6.52 26.75 -6.22
N ASP A 154 -5.60 26.00 -6.81
CA ASP A 154 -4.21 25.88 -6.35
C ASP A 154 -3.43 27.21 -6.35
N GLU A 155 -3.61 28.07 -7.36
CA GLU A 155 -2.98 29.39 -7.40
C GLU A 155 -3.46 30.29 -6.26
N ALA A 156 -4.76 30.28 -5.97
CA ALA A 156 -5.33 31.04 -4.86
C ALA A 156 -4.82 30.52 -3.50
N ALA A 157 -4.67 29.20 -3.38
CA ALA A 157 -4.09 28.57 -2.20
C ALA A 157 -2.64 29.02 -1.98
N ILE A 158 -1.80 28.99 -3.02
CA ILE A 158 -0.39 29.47 -2.96
C ILE A 158 -0.34 30.92 -2.49
N GLU A 159 -1.19 31.78 -3.04
CA GLU A 159 -1.24 33.20 -2.67
C GLU A 159 -1.65 33.40 -1.19
N ALA A 160 -2.64 32.62 -0.72
CA ALA A 160 -3.09 32.66 0.66
C ALA A 160 -1.99 32.18 1.63
N PHE A 161 -1.28 31.06 1.32
CA PHE A 161 -0.17 30.59 2.16
C PHE A 161 1.00 31.59 2.18
N ARG A 162 1.33 32.22 1.06
CA ARG A 162 2.35 33.29 1.02
C ARG A 162 1.95 34.48 1.91
N LYS A 163 0.69 34.90 1.89
CA LYS A 163 0.17 35.91 2.79
C LYS A 163 0.24 35.48 4.25
N SER A 164 -0.09 34.20 4.55
CA SER A 164 0.07 33.65 5.90
C SER A 164 1.49 33.79 6.41
N ILE A 165 2.50 33.42 5.61
CA ILE A 165 3.92 33.53 5.94
C ILE A 165 4.35 34.99 6.09
N ALA A 166 3.90 35.87 5.20
CA ALA A 166 4.26 37.29 5.24
C ALA A 166 3.71 38.00 6.48
N VAL A 167 2.47 37.66 6.89
CA VAL A 167 1.81 38.27 8.05
C VAL A 167 2.28 37.64 9.37
N ILE A 168 2.46 36.32 9.38
CA ILE A 168 2.88 35.56 10.56
C ILE A 168 4.04 34.63 10.14
N PRO A 169 5.30 35.09 10.16
CA PRO A 169 6.44 34.26 9.77
C PRO A 169 6.62 32.99 10.60
N ASP A 170 6.05 32.93 11.82
CA ASP A 170 6.05 31.74 12.67
C ASP A 170 4.93 30.72 12.33
N ALA A 171 4.19 30.94 11.25
CA ALA A 171 3.11 30.03 10.80
C ALA A 171 3.68 28.75 10.16
N LYS A 172 4.21 27.84 10.97
CA LYS A 172 4.82 26.55 10.54
C LYS A 172 3.99 25.75 9.52
N PRO A 173 2.65 25.60 9.71
CA PRO A 173 1.85 24.85 8.74
C PRO A 173 1.86 25.47 7.34
N ALA A 174 1.90 26.81 7.22
CA ALA A 174 1.81 27.49 5.95
C ALA A 174 2.97 27.18 5.00
N TYR A 175 4.19 27.00 5.51
CA TYR A 175 5.37 26.61 4.70
C TYR A 175 5.18 25.22 4.09
N ARG A 176 4.72 24.24 4.87
CA ARG A 176 4.49 22.87 4.40
C ARG A 176 3.31 22.79 3.44
N ASN A 177 2.22 23.50 3.74
CA ASN A 177 1.04 23.53 2.90
C ASN A 177 1.34 24.21 1.56
N LEU A 178 2.08 25.32 1.56
CA LEU A 178 2.57 25.96 0.34
C LEU A 178 3.40 25.02 -0.51
N ALA A 179 4.36 24.31 0.10
CA ALA A 179 5.20 23.36 -0.60
C ALA A 179 4.38 22.18 -1.16
N THR A 180 3.40 21.69 -0.41
CA THR A 180 2.53 20.58 -0.85
C THR A 180 1.72 20.96 -2.09
N VAL A 181 1.08 22.13 -2.09
CA VAL A 181 0.30 22.61 -3.24
C VAL A 181 1.21 22.91 -4.43
N ALA A 182 2.35 23.55 -4.20
CA ALA A 182 3.32 23.86 -5.25
C ALA A 182 3.86 22.57 -5.92
N ARG A 183 4.15 21.51 -5.14
CA ARG A 183 4.55 20.19 -5.69
C ARG A 183 3.45 19.55 -6.54
N ARG A 184 2.19 19.60 -6.09
CA ARG A 184 1.03 19.10 -6.86
C ARG A 184 0.91 19.80 -8.22
N MET A 185 1.23 21.09 -8.29
CA MET A 185 1.25 21.88 -9.52
C MET A 185 2.55 21.73 -10.33
N ASN A 186 3.46 20.86 -9.91
CA ASN A 186 4.82 20.74 -10.47
C ASN A 186 5.66 22.05 -10.40
N ARG A 187 5.31 22.95 -9.45
CA ARG A 187 6.04 24.20 -9.17
C ARG A 187 7.08 23.95 -8.09
N ILE A 188 8.08 23.11 -8.41
CA ILE A 188 9.09 22.66 -7.44
C ILE A 188 9.97 23.81 -6.94
N ASP A 189 10.18 24.82 -7.78
CA ASP A 189 10.85 26.06 -7.42
C ASP A 189 10.23 26.75 -6.21
N ILE A 190 8.90 26.91 -6.20
CA ILE A 190 8.15 27.52 -5.11
C ILE A 190 8.21 26.65 -3.84
N ALA A 191 8.05 25.32 -4.00
CA ALA A 191 8.10 24.39 -2.89
C ALA A 191 9.46 24.43 -2.19
N ARG A 192 10.54 24.47 -2.97
CA ARG A 192 11.93 24.58 -2.46
C ARG A 192 12.15 25.87 -1.71
N GLU A 193 11.79 27.02 -2.32
CA GLU A 193 11.94 28.33 -1.68
C GLU A 193 11.19 28.37 -0.34
N ALA A 194 9.94 27.92 -0.33
CA ALA A 194 9.12 27.92 0.89
C ALA A 194 9.77 27.09 2.02
N LEU A 195 10.23 25.87 1.72
CA LEU A 195 10.81 25.00 2.74
C LEU A 195 12.23 25.41 3.14
N GLN A 196 13.00 25.99 2.24
CA GLN A 196 14.29 26.58 2.58
C GLN A 196 14.11 27.73 3.59
N TRP A 197 13.12 28.58 3.37
CA TRP A 197 12.73 29.63 4.33
C TRP A 197 12.21 29.01 5.63
N GLY A 198 11.35 28.01 5.55
CA GLY A 198 10.84 27.27 6.71
C GLY A 198 11.97 26.68 7.57
N VAL A 199 13.00 26.09 6.95
CA VAL A 199 14.18 25.57 7.65
C VAL A 199 14.97 26.72 8.29
N SER A 200 15.12 27.86 7.63
CA SER A 200 15.85 29.01 8.19
C SER A 200 15.17 29.61 9.42
N VAL A 201 13.83 29.55 9.49
CA VAL A 201 13.03 30.10 10.60
C VAL A 201 12.84 29.06 11.72
N HIS A 202 12.57 27.80 11.38
CA HIS A 202 12.10 26.77 12.31
C HIS A 202 13.09 25.62 12.54
N GLY A 203 14.19 25.58 11.77
CA GLY A 203 15.21 24.53 11.85
C GLY A 203 14.82 23.22 11.17
N HIS A 204 15.80 22.34 10.99
CA HIS A 204 15.65 21.02 10.37
C HIS A 204 14.72 20.10 11.16
N ARG A 205 14.76 20.14 12.48
CA ARG A 205 13.87 19.35 13.34
C ARG A 205 12.41 19.43 12.91
N THR A 206 11.94 20.61 12.50
CA THR A 206 10.52 20.86 12.15
C THR A 206 10.24 20.72 10.66
N MET A 207 11.17 21.11 9.80
CA MET A 207 10.97 21.24 8.35
C MET A 207 11.83 20.29 7.51
N GLY A 208 12.81 19.62 8.13
CA GLY A 208 13.83 18.87 7.41
C GLY A 208 13.31 17.73 6.55
N VAL A 209 12.30 16.97 7.02
CA VAL A 209 11.69 15.89 6.24
C VAL A 209 11.02 16.42 4.96
N ALA A 210 10.21 17.49 5.09
CA ALA A 210 9.54 18.10 3.95
C ALA A 210 10.55 18.73 2.97
N PHE A 211 11.61 19.35 3.50
CA PHE A 211 12.68 19.95 2.68
C PHE A 211 13.45 18.88 1.91
N ALA A 212 13.82 17.78 2.58
CA ALA A 212 14.50 16.66 1.93
C ALA A 212 13.67 16.07 0.77
N GLN A 213 12.36 15.95 0.97
CA GLN A 213 11.46 15.45 -0.08
C GLN A 213 11.48 16.35 -1.33
N VAL A 214 11.51 17.66 -1.18
CA VAL A 214 11.62 18.57 -2.32
C VAL A 214 12.99 18.50 -2.98
N LEU A 215 14.06 18.35 -2.20
CA LEU A 215 15.40 18.15 -2.74
C LEU A 215 15.52 16.83 -3.55
N GLU A 216 14.82 15.77 -3.12
CA GLU A 216 14.71 14.54 -3.91
C GLU A 216 13.99 14.79 -5.24
N ASP A 217 12.87 15.51 -5.23
CA ASP A 217 12.09 15.82 -6.43
C ASP A 217 12.93 16.64 -7.45
N THR A 218 13.91 17.42 -6.98
CA THR A 218 14.86 18.15 -7.85
C THR A 218 16.09 17.34 -8.24
N GLY A 219 16.23 16.11 -7.75
CA GLY A 219 17.39 15.25 -7.99
C GLY A 219 18.63 15.62 -7.16
N GLU A 220 18.49 16.50 -6.16
CA GLU A 220 19.56 16.94 -5.27
C GLU A 220 19.75 15.96 -4.10
N ILE A 221 20.09 14.72 -4.44
CA ILE A 221 20.09 13.57 -3.51
C ILE A 221 21.03 13.79 -2.32
N GLU A 222 22.24 14.29 -2.51
CA GLU A 222 23.21 14.55 -1.43
C GLU A 222 22.71 15.65 -0.47
N ALA A 223 22.03 16.67 -1.01
CA ALA A 223 21.42 17.70 -0.17
C ALA A 223 20.25 17.15 0.65
N ALA A 224 19.45 16.24 0.06
CA ALA A 224 18.38 15.53 0.77
C ALA A 224 18.92 14.67 1.91
N TYR A 225 20.03 13.94 1.70
CA TYR A 225 20.74 13.20 2.76
C TYR A 225 21.15 14.14 3.89
N THR A 226 21.83 15.23 3.55
CA THR A 226 22.31 16.21 4.53
C THR A 226 21.16 16.78 5.36
N ALA A 227 20.02 17.08 4.73
CA ALA A 227 18.83 17.59 5.41
C ALA A 227 18.25 16.56 6.39
N LEU A 228 18.15 15.29 5.99
CA LEU A 228 17.63 14.22 6.85
C LEU A 228 18.59 13.85 7.98
N GLU A 229 19.90 13.76 7.70
CA GLU A 229 20.91 13.50 8.73
C GLU A 229 20.89 14.60 9.82
N ARG A 230 20.76 15.87 9.42
CA ARG A 230 20.58 16.95 10.37
C ARG A 230 19.26 16.83 11.15
N THR A 231 18.20 16.41 10.47
CA THR A 231 16.88 16.23 11.12
C THR A 231 16.95 15.17 12.21
N VAL A 232 17.56 14.00 11.93
CA VAL A 232 17.71 12.93 12.93
C VAL A 232 18.75 13.26 14.00
N ALA A 233 19.73 14.11 13.70
CA ALA A 233 20.68 14.61 14.70
C ALA A 233 20.03 15.61 15.66
N ASP A 234 19.18 16.51 15.15
CA ASP A 234 18.45 17.51 15.95
C ASP A 234 17.26 16.88 16.70
N ASP A 235 16.69 15.77 16.19
CA ASP A 235 15.58 15.03 16.78
C ASP A 235 15.70 13.52 16.52
N PRO A 236 16.49 12.79 17.33
CA PRO A 236 16.70 11.35 17.18
C PRO A 236 15.44 10.50 17.35
N GLU A 237 14.38 11.06 17.96
CA GLU A 237 13.08 10.41 18.15
C GLU A 237 12.08 10.74 17.05
N ASN A 238 12.51 11.35 15.94
CA ASN A 238 11.67 11.65 14.78
C ASN A 238 11.56 10.42 13.86
N ALA A 239 10.53 9.61 14.09
CA ALA A 239 10.29 8.40 13.30
C ALA A 239 10.10 8.69 11.80
N ASP A 240 9.46 9.83 11.44
CA ASP A 240 9.24 10.22 10.04
C ASP A 240 10.56 10.53 9.32
N ALA A 241 11.51 11.13 10.03
CA ALA A 241 12.85 11.42 9.48
C ALA A 241 13.65 10.14 9.22
N TRP A 242 13.59 9.16 10.15
CA TRP A 242 14.22 7.86 9.95
C TRP A 242 13.57 7.09 8.80
N GLU A 243 12.25 7.14 8.67
CA GLU A 243 11.53 6.51 7.56
C GLU A 243 11.88 7.13 6.21
N ALA A 244 11.97 8.47 6.13
CA ALA A 244 12.39 9.19 4.93
C ALA A 244 13.83 8.84 4.54
N LEU A 245 14.75 8.80 5.52
CA LEU A 245 16.15 8.42 5.31
C LEU A 245 16.26 6.99 4.80
N ALA A 246 15.46 6.06 5.34
CA ALA A 246 15.39 4.69 4.85
C ALA A 246 14.92 4.60 3.40
N GLY A 247 13.92 5.40 3.02
CA GLY A 247 13.44 5.49 1.63
C GLY A 247 14.54 5.98 0.68
N LEU A 248 15.30 6.98 1.11
CA LEU A 248 16.41 7.51 0.33
C LEU A 248 17.54 6.47 0.15
N HIS A 249 17.92 5.77 1.22
CA HIS A 249 18.88 4.65 1.16
C HIS A 249 18.42 3.55 0.20
N PHE A 250 17.13 3.18 0.25
CA PHE A 250 16.57 2.16 -0.63
C PHE A 250 16.71 2.51 -2.12
N ARG A 251 16.37 3.76 -2.51
CA ARG A 251 16.47 4.22 -3.90
C ARG A 251 17.93 4.28 -4.40
N GLN A 252 18.87 4.38 -3.50
CA GLN A 252 20.33 4.33 -3.79
C GLN A 252 20.91 2.92 -3.66
N HIS A 253 20.07 1.87 -3.58
CA HIS A 253 20.47 0.47 -3.40
C HIS A 253 21.30 0.19 -2.13
N ARG A 254 21.25 1.08 -1.15
CA ARG A 254 21.92 0.93 0.16
C ARG A 254 21.00 0.19 1.13
N PHE A 255 20.76 -1.10 0.85
CA PHE A 255 19.73 -1.88 1.54
C PHE A 255 20.01 -2.10 3.02
N ALA A 256 21.27 -2.28 3.41
CA ALA A 256 21.64 -2.43 4.82
C ALA A 256 21.37 -1.16 5.63
N ASP A 257 21.70 0.02 5.06
CA ASP A 257 21.45 1.32 5.70
C ASP A 257 19.95 1.61 5.78
N SER A 258 19.20 1.27 4.71
CA SER A 258 17.73 1.36 4.71
C SER A 258 17.13 0.51 5.83
N LEU A 259 17.58 -0.74 5.99
CA LEU A 259 17.12 -1.63 7.05
C LEU A 259 17.44 -1.06 8.44
N ALA A 260 18.65 -0.51 8.64
CA ALA A 260 19.04 0.09 9.92
C ALA A 260 18.14 1.28 10.29
N ALA A 261 17.85 2.16 9.33
CA ALA A 261 16.98 3.32 9.53
C ALA A 261 15.52 2.91 9.81
N LEU A 262 14.97 1.91 9.09
CA LEU A 262 13.63 1.37 9.36
C LEU A 262 13.53 0.74 10.75
N ARG A 263 14.56 0.03 11.19
CA ARG A 263 14.60 -0.54 12.56
C ARG A 263 14.54 0.57 13.60
N ARG A 264 15.30 1.65 13.41
CA ARG A 264 15.23 2.80 14.31
C ARG A 264 13.84 3.44 14.32
N CYS A 265 13.18 3.54 13.16
CA CYS A 265 11.81 4.04 13.07
C CYS A 265 10.83 3.22 13.93
N VAL A 266 10.85 1.88 13.87
CA VAL A 266 9.94 1.04 14.65
C VAL A 266 10.34 0.86 16.12
N GLU A 267 11.57 1.19 16.51
CA GLU A 267 11.97 1.31 17.91
C GLU A 267 11.30 2.53 18.55
N ILE A 268 11.12 3.61 17.79
CA ILE A 268 10.47 4.84 18.23
C ILE A 268 8.94 4.67 18.20
N ASP A 269 8.40 4.16 17.10
CA ASP A 269 6.96 3.97 16.92
C ASP A 269 6.67 2.53 16.43
N PRO A 270 6.47 1.59 17.37
CA PRO A 270 6.20 0.19 17.05
C PRO A 270 4.85 -0.07 16.37
N ALA A 271 3.96 0.91 16.29
CA ALA A 271 2.62 0.76 15.72
C ALA A 271 2.57 0.98 14.20
N ARG A 272 3.72 1.22 13.55
CA ARG A 272 3.80 1.45 12.10
C ARG A 272 3.82 0.13 11.33
N ALA A 273 2.65 -0.40 11.00
CA ALA A 273 2.51 -1.66 10.28
C ALA A 273 3.24 -1.67 8.93
N GLU A 274 3.12 -0.59 8.15
CA GLU A 274 3.78 -0.43 6.84
C GLU A 274 5.31 -0.47 6.97
N VAL A 275 5.87 0.14 8.02
CA VAL A 275 7.32 0.12 8.26
C VAL A 275 7.78 -1.28 8.62
N HIS A 276 7.02 -2.03 9.42
CA HIS A 276 7.29 -3.45 9.68
C HIS A 276 7.27 -4.29 8.40
N MET A 277 6.32 -4.06 7.46
CA MET A 277 6.31 -4.75 6.16
C MET A 277 7.52 -4.35 5.30
N ARG A 278 7.95 -3.10 5.34
CA ARG A 278 9.17 -2.67 4.64
C ARG A 278 10.42 -3.32 5.21
N ILE A 279 10.52 -3.49 6.54
CA ILE A 279 11.61 -4.26 7.17
C ILE A 279 11.56 -5.72 6.71
N HIS A 280 10.37 -6.35 6.66
CA HIS A 280 10.20 -7.69 6.11
C HIS A 280 10.81 -7.80 4.70
N THR A 281 10.46 -6.88 3.80
CA THR A 281 11.01 -6.86 2.43
C THR A 281 12.52 -6.66 2.41
N MET A 282 13.03 -5.68 3.17
CA MET A 282 14.48 -5.40 3.21
C MET A 282 15.28 -6.56 3.79
N ALA A 283 14.78 -7.19 4.86
CA ALA A 283 15.41 -8.34 5.49
C ALA A 283 15.50 -9.54 4.52
N GLN A 284 14.49 -9.76 3.68
CA GLN A 284 14.55 -10.77 2.62
C GLN A 284 15.64 -10.44 1.58
N ILE A 285 15.74 -9.18 1.15
CA ILE A 285 16.77 -8.74 0.18
C ILE A 285 18.18 -8.97 0.73
N VAL A 286 18.42 -8.69 2.01
CA VAL A 286 19.74 -8.90 2.63
C VAL A 286 19.95 -10.33 3.14
N GLY A 287 18.97 -11.24 2.98
CA GLY A 287 19.06 -12.66 3.32
C GLY A 287 18.77 -13.02 4.78
N ASP A 288 18.26 -12.10 5.59
CA ASP A 288 17.85 -12.36 6.99
C ASP A 288 16.38 -12.79 7.06
N ARG A 289 16.14 -14.08 6.78
CA ARG A 289 14.80 -14.67 6.80
C ARG A 289 14.14 -14.61 8.18
N ALA A 290 14.90 -14.75 9.25
CA ALA A 290 14.34 -14.76 10.61
C ALA A 290 13.77 -13.38 10.96
N LEU A 291 14.53 -12.33 10.72
CA LEU A 291 14.11 -10.95 10.90
C LEU A 291 12.91 -10.61 10.00
N ALA A 292 12.93 -11.06 8.75
CA ALA A 292 11.84 -10.84 7.81
C ALA A 292 10.49 -11.37 8.34
N LEU A 293 10.46 -12.63 8.76
CA LEU A 293 9.25 -13.28 9.28
C LEU A 293 8.80 -12.69 10.63
N GLU A 294 9.74 -12.26 11.46
CA GLU A 294 9.42 -11.58 12.72
C GLU A 294 8.65 -10.28 12.47
N HIS A 295 9.18 -9.43 11.60
CA HIS A 295 8.56 -8.14 11.31
C HIS A 295 7.25 -8.28 10.54
N GLN A 296 7.12 -9.26 9.64
CA GLN A 296 5.83 -9.58 9.03
C GLN A 296 4.77 -9.95 10.07
N ARG A 297 5.11 -10.82 11.05
CA ARG A 297 4.17 -11.16 12.13
C ARG A 297 3.75 -9.94 12.95
N ARG A 298 4.67 -9.01 13.24
CA ARG A 298 4.37 -7.75 13.93
C ARG A 298 3.42 -6.87 13.11
N ALA A 299 3.69 -6.71 11.81
CA ALA A 299 2.80 -5.96 10.91
C ALA A 299 1.39 -6.54 10.87
N LEU A 300 1.29 -7.87 10.68
CA LEU A 300 0.00 -8.58 10.58
C LEU A 300 -0.76 -8.66 11.90
N ALA A 301 -0.10 -8.47 13.04
CA ALA A 301 -0.76 -8.29 14.32
C ALA A 301 -1.40 -6.90 14.49
N LEU A 302 -0.91 -5.89 13.77
CA LEU A 302 -1.46 -4.53 13.75
C LEU A 302 -2.57 -4.39 12.69
N THR A 303 -2.32 -4.86 11.48
CA THR A 303 -3.31 -4.88 10.39
C THR A 303 -2.98 -5.99 9.39
N ARG A 304 -4.01 -6.56 8.78
CA ARG A 304 -3.87 -7.50 7.66
C ARG A 304 -4.16 -6.85 6.30
N LEU A 305 -4.65 -5.61 6.30
CA LEU A 305 -4.99 -4.85 5.11
C LEU A 305 -3.99 -3.71 4.89
N PHE A 306 -3.36 -3.70 3.74
CA PHE A 306 -2.45 -2.64 3.28
C PHE A 306 -2.99 -2.09 1.96
N THR A 307 -3.16 -0.78 1.87
CA THR A 307 -3.78 -0.13 0.71
C THR A 307 -2.82 0.83 0.04
N GLU A 308 -2.62 0.63 -1.25
CA GLU A 308 -1.91 1.55 -2.12
C GLU A 308 -2.93 2.32 -2.98
N ARG A 309 -3.05 3.63 -2.75
CA ARG A 309 -3.96 4.48 -3.54
C ARG A 309 -3.30 4.89 -4.84
N GLY A 310 -4.04 4.79 -5.93
CA GLY A 310 -3.64 5.29 -7.24
C GLY A 310 -3.88 6.79 -7.39
N PRO A 311 -3.53 7.36 -8.55
CA PRO A 311 -3.66 8.80 -8.82
C PRO A 311 -5.12 9.25 -9.08
N ASP A 312 -6.03 8.33 -9.39
CA ASP A 312 -7.41 8.59 -9.76
C ASP A 312 -8.34 7.59 -9.06
N GLU A 313 -9.03 8.04 -8.02
CA GLU A 313 -9.92 7.22 -7.20
C GLU A 313 -11.16 6.71 -7.96
N LEU A 314 -11.48 7.27 -9.13
CA LEU A 314 -12.60 6.82 -9.97
C LEU A 314 -12.24 5.58 -10.81
N ARG A 315 -10.97 5.20 -10.88
CA ARG A 315 -10.54 3.95 -11.55
C ARG A 315 -10.94 2.73 -10.73
N PRO A 316 -11.03 1.54 -11.37
CA PRO A 316 -11.31 0.29 -10.67
C PRO A 316 -10.34 0.01 -9.52
N GLN A 317 -10.85 -0.66 -8.47
CA GLN A 317 -10.10 -1.04 -7.28
C GLN A 317 -9.90 -2.55 -7.25
N LEU A 318 -8.71 -2.99 -6.86
CA LEU A 318 -8.35 -4.41 -6.80
C LEU A 318 -8.15 -4.87 -5.35
N LEU A 319 -8.64 -6.09 -5.05
CA LEU A 319 -8.32 -6.79 -3.81
C LEU A 319 -7.37 -7.95 -4.13
N ILE A 320 -6.15 -7.91 -3.61
CA ILE A 320 -5.13 -8.95 -3.77
C ILE A 320 -5.04 -9.74 -2.48
N LEU A 321 -5.34 -11.04 -2.55
CA LEU A 321 -5.24 -11.95 -1.42
C LEU A 321 -3.83 -12.53 -1.35
N LYS A 322 -3.15 -12.38 -0.22
CA LYS A 322 -1.78 -12.84 0.02
C LYS A 322 -1.71 -13.75 1.27
N ALA A 323 -0.81 -14.71 1.29
CA ALA A 323 -0.46 -15.50 2.48
C ALA A 323 0.70 -14.84 3.24
N ALA A 324 0.76 -15.05 4.56
CA ALA A 324 1.95 -14.75 5.32
C ALA A 324 3.08 -15.74 4.94
N GLY A 325 4.32 -15.28 4.95
CA GLY A 325 5.48 -16.12 4.61
C GLY A 325 6.58 -15.31 3.94
N ASP A 326 7.52 -16.01 3.32
CA ASP A 326 8.51 -15.38 2.44
C ASP A 326 7.90 -15.08 1.06
N TRP A 327 8.71 -14.50 0.18
CA TRP A 327 8.26 -14.12 -1.17
C TRP A 327 7.75 -15.27 -2.03
N GLN A 328 8.08 -16.54 -1.67
CA GLN A 328 7.60 -17.71 -2.40
C GLN A 328 6.16 -18.09 -2.05
N ALA A 329 5.64 -17.61 -0.93
CA ALA A 329 4.27 -17.87 -0.52
C ALA A 329 3.24 -17.21 -1.45
N ASN A 330 3.66 -16.20 -2.23
CA ASN A 330 2.76 -15.40 -3.04
C ASN A 330 3.33 -15.12 -4.44
N LEU A 331 2.43 -14.95 -5.41
CA LEU A 331 2.75 -14.26 -6.65
C LEU A 331 3.15 -12.81 -6.32
N PRO A 332 4.32 -12.33 -6.75
CA PRO A 332 4.75 -10.95 -6.52
C PRO A 332 4.00 -9.99 -7.47
N THR A 333 2.78 -9.68 -7.11
CA THR A 333 1.85 -8.86 -7.92
C THR A 333 2.36 -7.45 -8.18
N ASP A 334 3.22 -6.92 -7.33
CA ASP A 334 3.78 -5.56 -7.42
C ASP A 334 4.56 -5.31 -8.73
N PHE A 335 5.03 -6.39 -9.40
CA PHE A 335 5.68 -6.30 -10.71
C PHE A 335 4.70 -6.25 -11.88
N ILE A 336 3.52 -6.88 -11.75
CA ILE A 336 2.55 -7.08 -12.84
C ILE A 336 1.28 -6.25 -12.68
N VAL A 337 0.99 -5.75 -11.47
CA VAL A 337 -0.13 -4.87 -11.14
C VAL A 337 0.44 -3.53 -10.71
N ARG A 338 0.48 -2.56 -11.64
CA ARG A 338 1.05 -1.23 -11.35
C ARG A 338 0.01 -0.39 -10.63
N ARG A 339 0.37 0.17 -9.47
CA ARG A 339 -0.50 1.04 -8.66
C ARG A 339 -1.16 2.15 -9.49
N ASP A 340 -0.39 2.80 -10.36
CA ASP A 340 -0.85 3.98 -11.13
C ASP A 340 -1.92 3.65 -12.18
N ASP A 341 -2.19 2.38 -12.42
CA ASP A 341 -3.24 1.92 -13.35
C ASP A 341 -4.62 1.82 -12.69
N TRP A 342 -4.71 1.86 -11.35
CA TRP A 342 -5.90 1.56 -10.56
C TRP A 342 -6.28 2.72 -9.64
N GLY A 343 -7.54 2.73 -9.13
CA GLY A 343 -7.99 3.66 -8.09
C GLY A 343 -7.39 3.32 -6.73
N ALA A 344 -7.36 2.03 -6.41
CA ALA A 344 -6.63 1.50 -5.27
C ALA A 344 -6.24 0.03 -5.51
N VAL A 345 -5.14 -0.40 -4.89
CA VAL A 345 -4.74 -1.80 -4.77
C VAL A 345 -4.70 -2.15 -3.29
N HIS A 346 -5.58 -3.05 -2.87
CA HIS A 346 -5.71 -3.51 -1.50
C HIS A 346 -5.03 -4.87 -1.37
N HIS A 347 -4.00 -4.97 -0.53
CA HIS A 347 -3.31 -6.23 -0.20
C HIS A 347 -3.86 -6.76 1.13
N TYR A 348 -4.60 -7.84 1.09
CA TYR A 348 -5.13 -8.50 2.29
C TYR A 348 -4.41 -9.82 2.55
N PHE A 349 -3.77 -9.92 3.72
CA PHE A 349 -3.10 -11.14 4.15
C PHE A 349 -4.09 -12.07 4.85
N VAL A 350 -4.47 -13.13 4.15
CA VAL A 350 -5.41 -14.14 4.66
C VAL A 350 -4.83 -14.87 5.88
N SER A 351 -5.71 -15.27 6.80
CA SER A 351 -5.32 -16.07 7.97
C SER A 351 -5.62 -17.53 7.74
N ALA A 352 -4.73 -18.41 8.20
CA ALA A 352 -4.99 -19.83 8.30
C ALA A 352 -6.19 -20.17 9.24
N ASP A 353 -6.53 -19.24 10.16
CA ASP A 353 -7.65 -19.40 11.10
C ASP A 353 -9.02 -19.18 10.46
N GLY A 354 -9.06 -18.72 9.21
CA GLY A 354 -10.28 -18.49 8.44
C GLY A 354 -10.42 -17.08 7.85
N PRO A 355 -11.50 -16.84 7.08
CA PRO A 355 -11.76 -15.53 6.49
C PRO A 355 -12.23 -14.51 7.54
N PRO A 356 -12.01 -13.19 7.30
CA PRO A 356 -12.61 -12.14 8.11
C PRO A 356 -14.12 -12.02 7.81
N PRO A 357 -14.88 -11.27 8.61
CA PRO A 357 -16.18 -10.76 8.19
C PRO A 357 -16.04 -9.99 6.87
N LEU A 358 -16.89 -10.29 5.88
CA LEU A 358 -16.75 -9.71 4.53
C LEU A 358 -16.95 -8.19 4.52
N GLU A 359 -17.72 -7.65 5.46
CA GLU A 359 -17.94 -6.22 5.66
C GLU A 359 -16.68 -5.46 6.11
N GLU A 360 -15.67 -6.15 6.61
CA GLU A 360 -14.38 -5.56 6.97
C GLU A 360 -13.41 -5.45 5.77
N LEU A 361 -13.74 -6.11 4.65
CA LEU A 361 -12.95 -6.00 3.44
C LEU A 361 -13.31 -4.71 2.69
N PRO A 362 -12.32 -4.08 2.02
CA PRO A 362 -12.57 -2.89 1.22
C PRO A 362 -13.44 -3.23 -0.01
N PHE A 363 -14.13 -2.21 -0.53
CA PHE A 363 -14.76 -2.34 -1.84
C PHE A 363 -13.69 -2.68 -2.90
N CYS A 364 -14.03 -3.55 -3.84
CA CYS A 364 -13.17 -3.87 -4.98
C CYS A 364 -14.02 -4.23 -6.19
N ASP A 365 -13.47 -4.03 -7.37
CA ASP A 365 -14.10 -4.42 -8.65
C ASP A 365 -13.65 -5.82 -9.10
N LEU A 366 -12.51 -6.29 -8.59
CA LEU A 366 -11.95 -7.62 -8.89
C LEU A 366 -11.09 -8.12 -7.72
N VAL A 367 -11.14 -9.43 -7.48
CA VAL A 367 -10.27 -10.13 -6.53
C VAL A 367 -9.19 -10.88 -7.28
N PHE A 368 -7.92 -10.70 -6.89
CA PHE A 368 -6.80 -11.48 -7.43
C PHE A 368 -6.20 -12.35 -6.30
N ASN A 369 -6.34 -13.65 -6.39
CA ASN A 369 -5.64 -14.55 -5.48
C ASN A 369 -4.16 -14.63 -5.87
N ALA A 370 -3.31 -14.07 -5.04
CA ALA A 370 -1.86 -14.14 -5.18
C ALA A 370 -1.24 -15.26 -4.34
N VAL A 371 -2.00 -15.93 -3.46
CA VAL A 371 -1.48 -17.07 -2.68
C VAL A 371 -1.01 -18.15 -3.63
N ALA A 372 0.26 -18.47 -3.56
CA ALA A 372 0.96 -19.46 -4.38
C ALA A 372 1.44 -20.64 -3.50
N GLU A 373 2.35 -21.46 -3.96
CA GLU A 373 3.00 -22.59 -3.25
C GLU A 373 2.00 -23.47 -2.48
N PRO A 374 1.16 -24.25 -3.18
CA PRO A 374 0.03 -24.97 -2.57
C PRO A 374 0.46 -26.00 -1.52
N ASP A 375 1.72 -26.45 -1.54
CA ASP A 375 2.22 -27.41 -0.56
C ASP A 375 2.45 -26.78 0.84
N LEU A 376 2.65 -25.47 0.90
CA LEU A 376 2.94 -24.74 2.14
C LEU A 376 1.78 -23.87 2.62
N THR A 377 0.85 -23.49 1.73
CA THR A 377 -0.18 -22.48 2.01
C THR A 377 -1.62 -23.02 1.87
N ARG A 378 -1.82 -24.33 2.06
CA ARG A 378 -3.16 -24.96 1.95
C ARG A 378 -4.24 -24.29 2.81
N PRO A 379 -3.98 -23.96 4.10
CA PRO A 379 -4.97 -23.28 4.94
C PRO A 379 -5.32 -21.88 4.40
N GLU A 380 -4.32 -21.12 3.97
CA GLU A 380 -4.51 -19.77 3.41
C GLU A 380 -5.24 -19.82 2.07
N LEU A 381 -4.98 -20.83 1.22
CA LEU A 381 -5.75 -21.06 0.00
C LEU A 381 -7.21 -21.38 0.30
N ALA A 382 -7.48 -22.19 1.33
CA ALA A 382 -8.86 -22.47 1.75
C ALA A 382 -9.57 -21.20 2.25
N ALA A 383 -8.90 -20.39 3.05
CA ALA A 383 -9.43 -19.12 3.53
C ALA A 383 -9.67 -18.11 2.38
N ALA A 384 -8.73 -18.00 1.44
CA ALA A 384 -8.90 -17.19 0.22
C ALA A 384 -10.10 -17.67 -0.62
N GLY A 385 -10.30 -18.98 -0.74
CA GLY A 385 -11.46 -19.58 -1.41
C GLY A 385 -12.78 -19.20 -0.73
N ALA A 386 -12.83 -19.21 0.59
CA ALA A 386 -14.00 -18.78 1.35
C ALA A 386 -14.32 -17.28 1.17
N ILE A 387 -13.30 -16.41 1.13
CA ILE A 387 -13.46 -14.98 0.81
C ILE A 387 -14.06 -14.82 -0.58
N ILE A 388 -13.46 -15.45 -1.60
CA ILE A 388 -13.91 -15.35 -2.99
C ILE A 388 -15.32 -15.90 -3.17
N ALA A 389 -15.68 -16.98 -2.48
CA ALA A 389 -17.04 -17.55 -2.53
C ALA A 389 -18.10 -16.63 -1.91
N GLY A 390 -17.73 -15.77 -0.97
CA GLY A 390 -18.63 -14.81 -0.32
C GLY A 390 -18.75 -13.47 -1.05
N LEU A 391 -17.90 -13.21 -2.05
CA LEU A 391 -17.89 -11.97 -2.82
C LEU A 391 -18.57 -12.20 -4.18
N ALA A 392 -19.27 -11.17 -4.70
CA ALA A 392 -19.90 -11.23 -6.03
C ALA A 392 -18.92 -10.90 -7.17
N GLN A 393 -17.80 -10.27 -6.85
CA GLN A 393 -16.81 -9.77 -7.81
C GLN A 393 -16.10 -10.92 -8.56
N PRO A 394 -15.64 -10.68 -9.81
CA PRO A 394 -14.85 -11.65 -10.54
C PRO A 394 -13.53 -11.91 -9.83
N ALA A 395 -13.05 -13.16 -9.89
CA ALA A 395 -11.82 -13.56 -9.24
C ALA A 395 -10.85 -14.21 -10.23
N LEU A 396 -9.56 -13.83 -10.13
CA LEU A 396 -8.46 -14.42 -10.89
C LEU A 396 -7.67 -15.42 -10.03
N ASN A 397 -7.09 -16.42 -10.68
CA ASN A 397 -6.30 -17.49 -10.06
C ASN A 397 -7.02 -18.12 -8.86
N ARG A 398 -8.22 -18.66 -9.10
CA ARG A 398 -9.05 -19.23 -8.03
C ARG A 398 -8.27 -20.26 -7.20
N PRO A 399 -8.34 -20.20 -5.86
CA PRO A 399 -7.57 -21.05 -4.95
C PRO A 399 -7.68 -22.55 -5.18
N GLU A 400 -8.87 -23.04 -5.58
CA GLU A 400 -9.09 -24.44 -5.91
C GLU A 400 -8.27 -24.90 -7.12
N ASN A 401 -7.98 -24.01 -8.06
CA ASN A 401 -7.14 -24.30 -9.22
C ASN A 401 -5.64 -24.19 -8.85
N VAL A 402 -5.27 -23.22 -8.01
CA VAL A 402 -3.90 -23.10 -7.48
C VAL A 402 -3.53 -24.36 -6.67
N ALA A 403 -4.46 -24.92 -5.90
CA ALA A 403 -4.23 -26.15 -5.14
C ALA A 403 -3.84 -27.36 -6.00
N LEU A 404 -4.11 -27.31 -7.31
CA LEU A 404 -3.74 -28.37 -8.28
C LEU A 404 -2.33 -28.19 -8.87
N THR A 405 -1.60 -27.13 -8.51
CA THR A 405 -0.26 -26.85 -9.05
C THR A 405 0.89 -27.53 -8.29
N GLY A 406 0.60 -28.30 -7.25
CA GLY A 406 1.58 -29.18 -6.62
C GLY A 406 2.22 -30.13 -7.63
N ARG A 407 3.50 -30.48 -7.48
CA ARG A 407 4.26 -31.25 -8.49
C ARG A 407 3.64 -32.61 -8.82
N ALA A 408 3.09 -33.30 -7.84
CA ALA A 408 2.46 -34.60 -8.05
C ALA A 408 1.09 -34.44 -8.72
N GLU A 409 0.30 -33.45 -8.31
CA GLU A 409 -1.00 -33.11 -8.84
C GLU A 409 -0.92 -32.68 -10.31
N VAL A 410 0.04 -31.79 -10.63
CA VAL A 410 0.32 -31.34 -12.01
C VAL A 410 0.76 -32.51 -12.88
N ALA A 411 1.66 -33.36 -12.38
CA ALA A 411 2.12 -34.52 -13.14
C ALA A 411 0.95 -35.47 -13.49
N ALA A 412 0.00 -35.67 -12.60
CA ALA A 412 -1.19 -36.48 -12.87
C ALA A 412 -2.18 -35.80 -13.81
N LEU A 413 -2.45 -34.50 -13.61
CA LEU A 413 -3.44 -33.72 -14.37
C LEU A 413 -3.03 -33.52 -15.84
N LEU A 414 -1.73 -33.42 -16.11
CA LEU A 414 -1.19 -33.05 -17.42
C LEU A 414 -0.52 -34.21 -18.16
N ALA A 415 -0.54 -35.45 -17.61
CA ALA A 415 0.23 -36.60 -18.09
C ALA A 415 -0.05 -36.99 -19.56
N ASP A 416 -1.27 -36.77 -20.06
CA ASP A 416 -1.76 -37.23 -21.37
C ASP A 416 -1.92 -36.09 -22.39
N ILE A 417 -1.30 -34.92 -22.14
CA ILE A 417 -1.35 -33.82 -23.11
C ILE A 417 -0.51 -34.19 -24.35
N PRO A 418 -1.08 -34.12 -25.55
CA PRO A 418 -0.36 -34.38 -26.79
C PRO A 418 0.86 -33.51 -26.95
N ASP A 419 1.90 -34.01 -27.60
CA ASP A 419 3.16 -33.32 -27.87
C ASP A 419 3.88 -32.77 -26.61
N SER A 420 3.51 -33.31 -25.43
CA SER A 420 4.19 -33.04 -24.16
C SER A 420 4.73 -34.32 -23.52
N HIS A 421 5.71 -34.13 -22.67
CA HIS A 421 6.24 -35.13 -21.75
C HIS A 421 6.22 -34.55 -20.35
N VAL A 422 5.31 -35.04 -19.53
CA VAL A 422 5.19 -34.67 -18.13
C VAL A 422 5.77 -35.81 -17.29
N PRO A 423 6.95 -35.63 -16.67
CA PRO A 423 7.59 -36.68 -15.89
C PRO A 423 6.73 -37.07 -14.69
N ALA A 424 6.57 -38.38 -14.47
CA ALA A 424 5.87 -38.87 -13.29
C ALA A 424 6.54 -38.35 -12.02
N SER A 425 5.75 -37.80 -11.12
CA SER A 425 6.18 -37.23 -9.83
C SER A 425 5.33 -37.80 -8.71
N LEU A 426 5.97 -38.16 -7.61
CA LEU A 426 5.31 -38.76 -6.46
C LEU A 426 5.72 -38.03 -5.17
N ARG A 427 4.73 -37.76 -4.33
CA ARG A 427 4.97 -37.25 -2.96
C ARG A 427 5.35 -38.41 -2.04
N LEU A 428 6.43 -38.25 -1.30
CA LEU A 428 6.96 -39.20 -0.34
C LEU A 428 6.77 -38.66 1.08
N PRO A 429 5.87 -39.26 1.88
CA PRO A 429 5.62 -38.79 3.25
C PRO A 429 6.84 -38.89 4.14
N ALA A 430 7.01 -37.97 5.08
CA ALA A 430 8.06 -38.03 6.09
C ALA A 430 7.99 -39.34 6.87
N GLY A 431 9.15 -39.99 7.11
CA GLY A 431 9.26 -41.26 7.80
C GLY A 431 8.83 -42.51 6.98
N GLN A 432 8.20 -42.34 5.81
CA GLN A 432 7.78 -43.43 4.93
C GLN A 432 8.39 -43.32 3.51
N ALA A 433 9.28 -42.38 3.30
CA ALA A 433 9.83 -42.08 1.98
C ALA A 433 10.46 -43.29 1.29
N GLY A 434 11.26 -44.08 1.98
CA GLY A 434 11.90 -45.29 1.45
C GLY A 434 10.90 -46.35 1.03
N ALA A 435 9.96 -46.73 1.90
CA ALA A 435 8.94 -47.74 1.60
C ALA A 435 8.03 -47.32 0.44
N THR A 436 7.61 -46.03 0.41
CA THR A 436 6.77 -45.47 -0.65
C THR A 436 7.51 -45.49 -2.00
N LEU A 437 8.81 -45.14 -1.98
CA LEU A 437 9.62 -45.13 -3.20
C LEU A 437 9.90 -46.56 -3.70
N ASP A 438 10.20 -47.51 -2.83
CA ASP A 438 10.42 -48.92 -3.20
C ASP A 438 9.18 -49.52 -3.84
N ALA A 439 8.00 -49.26 -3.28
CA ALA A 439 6.73 -49.69 -3.86
C ALA A 439 6.51 -49.06 -5.25
N ALA A 440 6.76 -47.75 -5.41
CA ALA A 440 6.59 -47.05 -6.69
C ALA A 440 7.58 -47.51 -7.77
N LEU A 441 8.77 -47.93 -7.39
CA LEU A 441 9.75 -48.53 -8.30
C LEU A 441 9.41 -49.97 -8.65
N ALA A 442 8.76 -50.72 -7.76
CA ALA A 442 8.36 -52.11 -7.99
C ALA A 442 7.14 -52.21 -8.90
N ASP A 443 6.19 -51.30 -8.76
CA ASP A 443 4.93 -51.27 -9.57
C ASP A 443 5.06 -50.43 -10.85
N GLY A 444 6.22 -49.84 -11.11
CA GLY A 444 6.50 -49.08 -12.35
C GLY A 444 5.94 -47.66 -12.42
N ARG A 445 5.37 -47.14 -11.33
CA ARG A 445 4.94 -45.74 -11.27
C ARG A 445 6.11 -44.75 -11.38
N LEU A 446 7.29 -45.14 -10.88
CA LEU A 446 8.56 -44.43 -11.02
C LEU A 446 9.63 -45.32 -11.64
N ALA A 447 10.61 -44.72 -12.29
CA ALA A 447 11.78 -45.39 -12.84
C ALA A 447 13.03 -44.54 -12.66
N LEU A 448 14.16 -45.16 -12.42
CA LEU A 448 15.48 -44.53 -12.35
C LEU A 448 15.92 -44.05 -13.76
N PRO A 449 16.70 -42.97 -13.84
CA PRO A 449 17.17 -42.10 -12.76
C PRO A 449 16.03 -41.24 -12.19
N LEU A 450 16.18 -40.79 -10.92
CA LEU A 450 15.22 -39.99 -10.20
C LEU A 450 15.83 -38.67 -9.73
N LEU A 451 15.00 -37.64 -9.65
CA LEU A 451 15.24 -36.42 -8.91
C LEU A 451 14.50 -36.49 -7.57
N ILE A 452 15.23 -36.36 -6.46
CA ILE A 452 14.63 -36.32 -5.12
C ILE A 452 14.92 -34.96 -4.49
N ARG A 453 13.89 -34.35 -3.92
CA ARG A 453 14.00 -33.02 -3.30
C ARG A 453 13.00 -32.84 -2.17
N PRO A 454 13.30 -32.02 -1.13
CA PRO A 454 12.33 -31.63 -0.12
C PRO A 454 11.20 -30.79 -0.73
N ILE A 455 9.98 -30.96 -0.19
CA ILE A 455 8.84 -30.08 -0.50
C ILE A 455 9.14 -28.66 -0.04
N GLY A 456 8.66 -27.65 -0.76
CA GLY A 456 8.87 -26.23 -0.47
C GLY A 456 10.29 -25.73 -0.74
N THR A 457 11.09 -26.46 -1.54
CA THR A 457 12.42 -26.00 -1.99
C THR A 457 12.34 -25.53 -3.45
N HIS A 458 13.02 -24.40 -3.75
CA HIS A 458 13.01 -23.75 -5.06
C HIS A 458 14.44 -23.54 -5.59
N ALA A 459 14.56 -23.01 -6.81
CA ALA A 459 15.85 -22.66 -7.43
C ALA A 459 16.89 -23.78 -7.45
N GLY A 460 16.46 -25.04 -7.51
CA GLY A 460 17.37 -26.20 -7.53
C GLY A 460 18.03 -26.53 -6.19
N GLN A 461 17.59 -25.92 -5.08
CA GLN A 461 18.14 -26.23 -3.76
C GLN A 461 17.80 -27.65 -3.33
N SER A 462 18.80 -28.34 -2.78
CA SER A 462 18.64 -29.70 -2.25
C SER A 462 18.03 -30.72 -3.23
N VAL A 463 18.25 -30.55 -4.54
CA VAL A 463 17.82 -31.51 -5.57
C VAL A 463 18.93 -32.52 -5.78
N HIS A 464 18.62 -33.79 -5.52
CA HIS A 464 19.55 -34.92 -5.70
C HIS A 464 19.13 -35.74 -6.91
N ARG A 465 20.07 -36.00 -7.83
CA ARG A 465 19.88 -36.93 -8.94
C ARG A 465 20.41 -38.29 -8.53
N VAL A 466 19.58 -39.30 -8.57
CA VAL A 466 19.89 -40.67 -8.19
C VAL A 466 19.83 -41.56 -9.42
N GLU A 467 20.98 -42.13 -9.81
CA GLU A 467 21.12 -42.90 -11.03
C GLU A 467 20.61 -44.33 -10.89
N ASP A 468 20.82 -44.93 -9.72
CA ASP A 468 20.55 -46.33 -9.44
C ASP A 468 20.02 -46.56 -8.00
N ARG A 469 19.60 -47.79 -7.71
CA ARG A 469 19.08 -48.15 -6.39
C ARG A 469 20.13 -48.03 -5.26
N ALA A 470 21.39 -48.15 -5.58
CA ALA A 470 22.45 -48.10 -4.56
C ALA A 470 22.65 -46.70 -3.98
N GLY A 471 22.34 -45.66 -4.75
CA GLY A 471 22.40 -44.27 -4.31
C GLY A 471 21.23 -43.82 -3.41
N LEU A 472 20.11 -44.53 -3.42
CA LEU A 472 18.88 -44.13 -2.69
C LEU A 472 19.07 -44.01 -1.17
N PRO A 473 19.69 -44.99 -0.46
CA PRO A 473 19.80 -44.92 1.00
C PRO A 473 20.54 -43.69 1.51
N ALA A 474 21.59 -43.27 0.82
CA ALA A 474 22.38 -42.10 1.20
C ALA A 474 21.56 -40.81 1.10
N VAL A 475 20.83 -40.60 0.00
CA VAL A 475 19.99 -39.41 -0.22
C VAL A 475 18.81 -39.40 0.75
N LEU A 476 18.16 -40.52 0.99
CA LEU A 476 17.06 -40.61 1.95
C LEU A 476 17.50 -40.39 3.40
N ALA A 477 18.74 -40.79 3.76
CA ALA A 477 19.31 -40.51 5.08
C ALA A 477 19.63 -39.01 5.26
N GLU A 478 20.18 -38.34 4.24
CA GLU A 478 20.45 -36.90 4.26
C GLU A 478 19.17 -36.09 4.41
N LEU A 479 18.09 -36.52 3.76
CA LEU A 479 16.79 -35.83 3.75
C LEU A 479 15.81 -36.39 4.79
N ALA A 480 16.29 -37.15 5.77
CA ALA A 480 15.45 -37.79 6.76
C ALA A 480 14.55 -36.80 7.51
N GLY A 481 13.31 -37.20 7.80
CA GLY A 481 12.34 -36.40 8.53
C GLY A 481 11.61 -35.34 7.69
N LYS A 482 11.96 -35.20 6.41
CA LYS A 482 11.30 -34.24 5.48
C LYS A 482 10.29 -34.98 4.59
N GLU A 483 9.23 -34.29 4.19
CA GLU A 483 8.44 -34.71 3.05
C GLU A 483 9.20 -34.39 1.76
N LEU A 484 9.14 -35.31 0.78
CA LEU A 484 9.94 -35.22 -0.43
C LEU A 484 9.06 -35.38 -1.68
N TYR A 485 9.57 -34.86 -2.80
CA TYR A 485 9.16 -35.26 -4.13
C TYR A 485 10.21 -36.19 -4.74
N ALA A 486 9.75 -37.27 -5.39
CA ALA A 486 10.53 -38.08 -6.30
C ALA A 486 9.95 -37.93 -7.71
N THR A 487 10.74 -37.43 -8.65
CA THR A 487 10.35 -37.18 -10.03
C THR A 487 11.26 -37.94 -10.97
N ARG A 488 10.71 -38.60 -12.00
CA ARG A 488 11.53 -39.26 -13.02
C ARG A 488 12.42 -38.23 -13.73
N TYR A 489 13.72 -38.48 -13.75
CA TYR A 489 14.65 -37.66 -14.54
C TYR A 489 14.54 -38.00 -16.02
N VAL A 490 14.55 -36.97 -16.85
CA VAL A 490 14.60 -37.05 -18.31
C VAL A 490 15.79 -36.27 -18.79
N ASP A 491 16.67 -36.90 -19.58
CA ASP A 491 17.77 -36.19 -20.23
C ASP A 491 17.21 -35.40 -21.40
N TYR A 492 17.34 -34.06 -21.32
CA TYR A 492 16.87 -33.11 -22.32
C TYR A 492 18.00 -32.35 -23.00
N ARG A 493 19.17 -32.97 -23.00
CA ARG A 493 20.37 -32.40 -23.63
C ARG A 493 20.18 -32.34 -25.14
N ASP A 494 20.42 -31.14 -25.68
CA ASP A 494 20.42 -30.92 -27.14
C ASP A 494 21.62 -31.57 -27.84
N ALA A 495 21.57 -31.62 -29.16
CA ALA A 495 22.63 -32.19 -29.98
C ALA A 495 23.99 -31.50 -29.83
N ASP A 496 24.00 -30.24 -29.40
CA ASP A 496 25.23 -29.45 -29.10
C ASP A 496 25.79 -29.68 -27.68
N GLY A 497 25.16 -30.56 -26.93
CA GLY A 497 25.59 -30.94 -25.57
C GLY A 497 25.10 -30.00 -24.45
N HIS A 498 24.28 -29.01 -24.77
CA HIS A 498 23.73 -28.07 -23.77
C HIS A 498 22.32 -28.43 -23.35
N PHE A 499 21.96 -27.99 -22.14
CA PHE A 499 20.62 -28.06 -21.59
C PHE A 499 19.98 -26.67 -21.68
N ARG A 500 18.77 -26.58 -22.29
CA ARG A 500 18.01 -25.35 -22.44
C ARG A 500 16.73 -25.42 -21.64
N LYS A 501 16.55 -24.46 -20.74
CA LYS A 501 15.33 -24.31 -19.94
C LYS A 501 14.62 -23.03 -20.34
N TYR A 502 13.36 -23.13 -20.70
CA TYR A 502 12.50 -22.02 -21.07
C TYR A 502 11.51 -21.74 -19.97
N ARG A 503 11.25 -20.47 -19.71
CA ARG A 503 10.13 -20.01 -18.90
C ARG A 503 9.15 -19.28 -19.80
N VAL A 504 7.92 -19.81 -19.86
CA VAL A 504 6.80 -19.25 -20.62
C VAL A 504 5.74 -18.81 -19.63
N ILE A 505 5.27 -17.57 -19.75
CA ILE A 505 4.17 -17.05 -18.93
C ILE A 505 2.87 -17.25 -19.70
N VAL A 506 1.87 -17.76 -19.02
CA VAL A 506 0.52 -17.89 -19.57
C VAL A 506 -0.37 -16.84 -18.92
N VAL A 507 -1.02 -16.03 -19.76
CA VAL A 507 -1.97 -14.99 -19.35
C VAL A 507 -3.26 -15.20 -20.11
N ASP A 508 -4.36 -15.41 -19.41
CA ASP A 508 -5.70 -15.67 -20.01
C ASP A 508 -5.65 -16.74 -21.10
N GLY A 509 -4.96 -17.85 -20.79
CA GLY A 509 -4.79 -19.00 -21.70
C GLY A 509 -3.81 -18.80 -22.85
N LYS A 510 -3.15 -17.64 -22.99
CA LYS A 510 -2.20 -17.34 -24.04
C LYS A 510 -0.76 -17.40 -23.54
N PRO A 511 0.15 -18.17 -24.20
CA PRO A 511 1.54 -18.26 -23.82
C PRO A 511 2.36 -17.08 -24.35
N TYR A 512 3.25 -16.54 -23.49
CA TYR A 512 4.19 -15.47 -23.75
C TYR A 512 5.60 -15.92 -23.36
N PRO A 513 6.63 -15.74 -24.22
CA PRO A 513 8.00 -16.02 -23.85
C PRO A 513 8.47 -15.01 -22.82
N PHE A 514 9.17 -15.48 -21.77
CA PHE A 514 9.67 -14.58 -20.74
C PHE A 514 11.17 -14.69 -20.53
N HIS A 515 11.69 -15.92 -20.37
CA HIS A 515 13.07 -16.12 -19.99
C HIS A 515 13.61 -17.46 -20.51
N MET A 516 14.91 -17.53 -20.79
CA MET A 516 15.59 -18.75 -21.15
C MET A 516 16.95 -18.83 -20.44
N ALA A 517 17.35 -20.05 -20.03
CA ALA A 517 18.65 -20.31 -19.48
C ALA A 517 19.30 -21.51 -20.19
N ILE A 518 20.62 -21.44 -20.41
CA ILE A 518 21.41 -22.49 -21.05
C ILE A 518 22.56 -22.90 -20.12
N SER A 519 22.86 -24.19 -20.04
CA SER A 519 23.97 -24.68 -19.25
C SER A 519 24.51 -26.00 -19.81
N LYS A 520 25.79 -26.29 -19.56
CA LYS A 520 26.36 -27.62 -19.75
C LYS A 520 25.93 -28.64 -18.68
N ARG A 521 25.35 -28.16 -17.60
CA ARG A 521 24.86 -28.99 -16.49
C ARG A 521 23.35 -29.20 -16.59
N TRP A 522 22.88 -30.38 -16.24
CA TRP A 522 21.46 -30.75 -16.28
C TRP A 522 20.57 -29.91 -15.37
N LEU A 523 21.10 -29.44 -14.22
CA LEU A 523 20.39 -28.55 -13.31
C LEU A 523 20.57 -27.10 -13.78
N VAL A 524 19.65 -26.63 -14.60
CA VAL A 524 19.72 -25.30 -15.19
C VAL A 524 18.94 -24.29 -14.36
N HIS A 525 19.65 -23.30 -13.87
CA HIS A 525 19.08 -22.09 -13.27
C HIS A 525 19.83 -20.88 -13.80
N TYR A 526 19.17 -19.73 -13.97
CA TYR A 526 19.76 -18.54 -14.58
C TYR A 526 21.09 -18.13 -13.93
N TYR A 527 21.14 -18.15 -12.58
CA TYR A 527 22.32 -17.72 -11.83
C TYR A 527 23.44 -18.76 -11.74
N ASN A 528 23.19 -20.03 -12.10
CA ASN A 528 24.19 -21.10 -12.04
C ASN A 528 24.57 -21.66 -13.41
N ALA A 529 24.22 -20.96 -14.48
CA ALA A 529 24.53 -21.36 -15.84
C ALA A 529 26.06 -21.46 -16.05
N VAL A 530 26.51 -22.57 -16.64
CA VAL A 530 27.91 -22.81 -16.97
C VAL A 530 28.01 -22.90 -18.50
N LEU A 531 28.63 -21.89 -19.10
CA LEU A 531 28.85 -21.78 -20.55
C LEU A 531 30.30 -21.38 -20.82
N ASP A 532 30.87 -21.85 -21.96
CA ASP A 532 32.17 -21.39 -22.45
C ASP A 532 32.07 -19.98 -23.05
N ASP A 533 30.94 -19.68 -23.70
CA ASP A 533 30.63 -18.36 -24.27
C ASP A 533 29.39 -17.77 -23.53
N PRO A 534 29.59 -16.85 -22.57
CA PRO A 534 28.49 -16.22 -21.88
C PRO A 534 27.52 -15.44 -22.79
N ALA A 535 28.00 -14.91 -23.94
CA ALA A 535 27.17 -14.20 -24.89
C ALA A 535 26.19 -15.13 -25.65
N MET A 536 26.40 -16.43 -25.61
CA MET A 536 25.47 -17.42 -26.18
C MET A 536 24.09 -17.33 -25.50
N MET A 537 24.07 -17.13 -24.19
CA MET A 537 22.81 -17.00 -23.42
C MET A 537 22.00 -15.82 -23.96
N ASP A 538 22.62 -14.63 -24.02
CA ASP A 538 21.93 -13.39 -24.41
C ASP A 538 21.39 -13.51 -25.85
N ARG A 539 22.18 -14.09 -26.80
CA ARG A 539 21.76 -14.28 -28.20
C ARG A 539 20.58 -15.26 -28.33
N GLU A 540 20.62 -16.37 -27.62
CA GLU A 540 19.57 -17.38 -27.74
C GLU A 540 18.31 -16.96 -27.00
N GLU A 541 18.43 -16.25 -25.87
CA GLU A 541 17.28 -15.67 -25.16
C GLU A 541 16.59 -14.59 -26.01
N GLU A 542 17.37 -13.70 -26.65
CA GLU A 542 16.81 -12.71 -27.59
C GLU A 542 16.04 -13.40 -28.74
N ARG A 543 16.63 -14.46 -29.34
CA ARG A 543 15.95 -15.25 -30.35
C ARG A 543 14.65 -15.87 -29.85
N PHE A 544 14.65 -16.43 -28.66
CA PHE A 544 13.46 -17.01 -28.04
C PHE A 544 12.37 -15.97 -27.85
N LEU A 545 12.70 -14.78 -27.33
CA LEU A 545 11.74 -13.69 -27.13
C LEU A 545 11.21 -13.11 -28.44
N ALA A 546 12.10 -12.94 -29.43
CA ALA A 546 11.76 -12.32 -30.71
C ALA A 546 10.98 -13.27 -31.65
N ALA A 547 11.31 -14.55 -31.65
CA ALA A 547 10.81 -15.54 -32.59
C ALA A 547 10.13 -16.74 -31.87
N PHE A 548 9.36 -16.46 -30.83
CA PHE A 548 8.70 -17.48 -30.00
C PHE A 548 7.93 -18.51 -30.83
N GLU A 549 7.17 -18.07 -31.82
CA GLU A 549 6.36 -18.95 -32.66
C GLU A 549 7.18 -19.90 -33.55
N THR A 550 8.43 -19.56 -33.82
CA THR A 550 9.37 -20.41 -34.56
C THR A 550 10.09 -21.38 -33.62
N VAL A 551 10.48 -20.92 -32.42
CA VAL A 551 11.15 -21.76 -31.43
C VAL A 551 10.16 -22.75 -30.82
N PHE A 552 8.96 -22.29 -30.48
CA PHE A 552 7.83 -23.11 -30.03
C PHE A 552 6.89 -23.35 -31.21
N ALA A 553 7.14 -24.39 -31.96
CA ALA A 553 6.29 -24.82 -33.09
C ALA A 553 4.84 -25.02 -32.68
N PRO A 554 3.86 -25.02 -33.62
CA PRO A 554 2.44 -25.09 -33.28
C PRO A 554 2.04 -26.23 -32.32
N PRO A 555 2.59 -27.46 -32.35
CA PRO A 555 2.25 -28.50 -31.39
C PRO A 555 2.65 -28.14 -29.95
N LEU A 556 3.84 -27.54 -29.74
CA LEU A 556 4.30 -27.14 -28.41
C LEU A 556 3.44 -26.01 -27.83
N ARG A 557 3.04 -25.04 -28.66
CA ARG A 557 2.12 -23.97 -28.23
C ARG A 557 0.74 -24.50 -27.93
N ALA A 558 0.24 -25.48 -28.70
CA ALA A 558 -1.03 -26.15 -28.43
C ALA A 558 -1.00 -26.91 -27.10
N ALA A 559 0.14 -27.56 -26.77
CA ALA A 559 0.32 -28.20 -25.47
C ALA A 559 0.23 -27.19 -24.31
N LEU A 560 0.87 -26.01 -24.43
CA LEU A 560 0.76 -24.94 -23.42
C LEU A 560 -0.67 -24.42 -23.25
N VAL A 561 -1.41 -24.23 -24.35
CA VAL A 561 -2.82 -23.82 -24.32
C VAL A 561 -3.69 -24.90 -23.66
N GLU A 562 -3.45 -26.17 -23.95
CA GLU A 562 -4.17 -27.28 -23.31
C GLU A 562 -3.84 -27.40 -21.82
N MET A 563 -2.59 -27.14 -21.39
CA MET A 563 -2.23 -27.02 -19.97
C MET A 563 -3.06 -25.92 -19.29
N ALA A 564 -3.13 -24.73 -19.88
CA ALA A 564 -3.94 -23.63 -19.36
C ALA A 564 -5.43 -24.00 -19.22
N ARG A 565 -5.99 -24.69 -20.22
CA ARG A 565 -7.39 -25.12 -20.21
C ARG A 565 -7.68 -26.13 -19.08
N ARG A 566 -6.74 -27.03 -18.77
CA ARG A 566 -6.89 -28.00 -17.68
C ARG A 566 -6.68 -27.38 -16.30
N LEU A 567 -5.68 -26.51 -16.16
CA LEU A 567 -5.35 -25.84 -14.91
C LEU A 567 -6.40 -24.79 -14.53
N LYS A 568 -7.06 -24.16 -15.51
CA LYS A 568 -8.05 -23.08 -15.31
C LYS A 568 -7.49 -21.92 -14.50
N LEU A 569 -6.19 -21.63 -14.68
CA LEU A 569 -5.50 -20.50 -14.08
C LEU A 569 -5.46 -19.34 -15.09
N ASP A 570 -5.62 -18.14 -14.57
CA ASP A 570 -5.62 -16.91 -15.38
C ASP A 570 -4.19 -16.40 -15.65
N PHE A 571 -3.28 -16.61 -14.66
CA PHE A 571 -1.88 -16.22 -14.73
C PHE A 571 -0.97 -17.26 -14.04
N PHE A 572 0.03 -17.76 -14.74
CA PHE A 572 1.04 -18.69 -14.21
C PHE A 572 2.27 -18.80 -15.11
N GLY A 573 3.37 -19.31 -14.60
CA GLY A 573 4.57 -19.66 -15.33
C GLY A 573 4.66 -21.15 -15.63
N VAL A 574 5.29 -21.49 -16.75
CA VAL A 574 5.64 -22.86 -17.14
C VAL A 574 7.15 -22.92 -17.35
N ASP A 575 7.84 -23.68 -16.49
CA ASP A 575 9.24 -24.04 -16.69
C ASP A 575 9.31 -25.34 -17.48
N CYS A 576 9.92 -25.28 -18.67
CA CYS A 576 9.95 -26.40 -19.61
C CYS A 576 11.25 -26.47 -20.42
N ALA A 577 11.39 -27.55 -21.18
CA ALA A 577 12.38 -27.69 -22.23
C ALA A 577 11.73 -28.25 -23.51
N ILE A 578 12.46 -28.25 -24.60
CA ILE A 578 12.13 -29.03 -25.80
C ILE A 578 12.98 -30.29 -25.72
N GLY A 579 12.33 -31.44 -25.61
CA GLY A 579 13.03 -32.73 -25.53
C GLY A 579 13.71 -33.10 -26.85
N PRO A 580 14.65 -34.08 -26.84
CA PRO A 580 15.28 -34.57 -28.06
C PRO A 580 14.30 -35.15 -29.08
N ASP A 581 13.12 -35.56 -28.63
CA ASP A 581 12.02 -36.05 -29.45
C ASP A 581 11.11 -34.94 -30.01
N GLY A 582 11.46 -33.67 -29.74
CA GLY A 582 10.72 -32.50 -30.18
C GLY A 582 9.46 -32.18 -29.36
N ARG A 583 9.18 -32.94 -28.30
CA ARG A 583 8.03 -32.70 -27.40
C ARG A 583 8.37 -31.72 -26.28
N LEU A 584 7.36 -31.07 -25.73
CA LEU A 584 7.49 -30.17 -24.60
C LEU A 584 7.73 -30.98 -23.31
N LEU A 585 8.91 -30.88 -22.72
CA LEU A 585 9.21 -31.47 -21.41
C LEU A 585 8.84 -30.48 -20.29
N LEU A 586 7.89 -30.83 -19.46
CA LEU A 586 7.46 -29.99 -18.32
C LEU A 586 8.34 -30.26 -17.09
N PHE A 587 8.85 -29.17 -16.49
CA PHE A 587 9.54 -29.24 -15.18
C PHE A 587 8.64 -28.79 -14.04
N GLU A 588 7.88 -27.69 -14.25
CA GLU A 588 7.11 -27.04 -13.19
C GLU A 588 6.04 -26.13 -13.76
N VAL A 589 4.89 -26.09 -13.10
CA VAL A 589 3.92 -25.00 -13.17
C VAL A 589 4.08 -24.14 -11.94
N ASP A 590 4.33 -22.85 -12.12
CA ASP A 590 4.67 -21.93 -11.05
C ASP A 590 3.67 -20.76 -11.04
N VAL A 591 2.82 -20.70 -10.01
CA VAL A 591 1.89 -19.58 -9.79
C VAL A 591 2.59 -18.39 -9.14
N GLY A 592 3.66 -18.63 -8.37
CA GLY A 592 4.48 -17.60 -7.71
C GLY A 592 5.56 -16.99 -8.61
N VAL A 593 5.45 -17.16 -9.93
CA VAL A 593 6.47 -16.73 -10.88
C VAL A 593 6.74 -15.23 -10.84
N ILE A 594 8.01 -14.86 -10.73
CA ILE A 594 8.46 -13.46 -10.79
C ILE A 594 8.60 -13.06 -12.26
N VAL A 595 7.89 -12.00 -12.67
CA VAL A 595 8.03 -11.38 -14.01
C VAL A 595 8.41 -9.92 -13.83
N HIS A 596 9.60 -9.54 -14.30
CA HIS A 596 10.13 -8.18 -14.15
C HIS A 596 10.93 -7.72 -15.38
N VAL A 597 11.25 -6.43 -15.45
CA VAL A 597 12.13 -5.79 -16.43
C VAL A 597 13.17 -4.94 -15.69
N MET A 598 13.87 -5.55 -14.72
CA MET A 598 14.92 -4.88 -13.95
C MET A 598 16.34 -5.17 -14.47
N ASP A 599 16.44 -5.90 -15.56
CA ASP A 599 17.72 -6.18 -16.22
C ASP A 599 18.35 -4.90 -16.78
N ASP A 600 19.68 -4.90 -16.95
CA ASP A 600 20.40 -3.77 -17.54
C ASP A 600 19.81 -3.41 -18.90
N PRO A 601 19.30 -2.18 -19.09
CA PRO A 601 18.59 -1.78 -20.30
C PRO A 601 19.48 -1.66 -21.54
N VAL A 602 20.79 -1.57 -21.36
CA VAL A 602 21.75 -1.52 -22.46
C VAL A 602 22.10 -2.93 -22.91
N ARG A 603 22.50 -3.78 -21.96
CA ARG A 603 22.86 -5.17 -22.24
C ARG A 603 21.67 -6.02 -22.67
N HIS A 604 20.52 -5.85 -22.00
CA HIS A 604 19.33 -6.66 -22.21
C HIS A 604 18.18 -5.84 -22.83
N ALA A 605 18.48 -4.95 -23.77
CA ALA A 605 17.49 -4.11 -24.45
C ALA A 605 16.33 -4.91 -25.05
N TYR A 606 16.58 -6.15 -25.49
CA TYR A 606 15.55 -7.06 -26.00
C TYR A 606 14.49 -7.41 -24.94
N LYS A 607 14.86 -7.58 -23.66
CA LYS A 607 13.87 -7.84 -22.60
C LYS A 607 12.94 -6.65 -22.43
N HIS A 608 13.47 -5.43 -22.43
CA HIS A 608 12.67 -4.20 -22.35
C HIS A 608 11.73 -4.01 -23.55
N LYS A 609 11.98 -4.69 -24.66
CA LYS A 609 11.10 -4.68 -25.83
C LYS A 609 9.97 -5.72 -25.76
N TYR A 610 10.24 -6.91 -25.23
CA TYR A 610 9.32 -8.05 -25.33
C TYR A 610 8.54 -8.34 -24.04
N VAL A 611 9.16 -8.20 -22.86
CA VAL A 611 8.53 -8.52 -21.58
C VAL A 611 7.34 -7.61 -21.23
N PRO A 612 7.32 -6.30 -21.58
CA PRO A 612 6.16 -5.44 -21.32
C PRO A 612 4.84 -5.94 -21.91
N ARG A 613 4.87 -6.76 -22.96
CA ARG A 613 3.69 -7.40 -23.55
C ARG A 613 2.94 -8.31 -22.55
N ILE A 614 3.67 -8.87 -21.59
CA ILE A 614 3.06 -9.67 -20.50
C ILE A 614 2.28 -8.75 -19.58
N PHE A 615 2.82 -7.60 -19.20
CA PHE A 615 2.14 -6.62 -18.35
C PHE A 615 0.89 -6.05 -19.02
N GLU A 616 0.99 -5.75 -20.34
CA GLU A 616 -0.17 -5.33 -21.14
C GLU A 616 -1.26 -6.41 -21.18
N ALA A 617 -0.86 -7.68 -21.36
CA ALA A 617 -1.79 -8.81 -21.35
C ALA A 617 -2.48 -8.99 -19.98
N VAL A 618 -1.74 -8.85 -18.88
CA VAL A 618 -2.30 -8.90 -17.51
C VAL A 618 -3.28 -7.76 -17.30
N ARG A 619 -2.91 -6.54 -17.66
CA ARG A 619 -3.78 -5.37 -17.58
C ARG A 619 -5.08 -5.59 -18.35
N LYS A 620 -4.95 -6.00 -19.62
CA LYS A 620 -6.11 -6.29 -20.46
C LYS A 620 -7.00 -7.39 -19.88
N MET A 621 -6.41 -8.47 -19.36
CA MET A 621 -7.15 -9.56 -18.71
C MET A 621 -7.99 -9.04 -17.54
N ILE A 622 -7.42 -8.18 -16.68
CA ILE A 622 -8.13 -7.60 -15.55
C ILE A 622 -9.28 -6.71 -16.04
N ASP A 623 -9.00 -5.80 -16.99
CA ASP A 623 -10.02 -4.91 -17.57
C ASP A 623 -11.17 -5.70 -18.21
N ASP A 624 -10.88 -6.76 -18.98
CA ASP A 624 -11.88 -7.62 -19.61
C ASP A 624 -12.75 -8.37 -18.58
N ARG A 625 -12.17 -8.83 -17.44
CA ARG A 625 -12.93 -9.50 -16.36
C ARG A 625 -13.87 -8.54 -15.65
N ILE A 626 -13.42 -7.33 -15.37
CA ILE A 626 -14.25 -6.27 -14.75
C ILE A 626 -15.40 -5.89 -15.68
N ALA A 627 -15.09 -5.59 -16.95
CA ALA A 627 -16.11 -5.21 -17.94
C ALA A 627 -17.14 -6.33 -18.18
N GLY A 628 -16.71 -7.59 -18.27
CA GLY A 628 -17.58 -8.75 -18.44
C GLY A 628 -18.53 -8.96 -17.26
N HIS A 629 -18.08 -8.70 -16.04
CA HIS A 629 -18.91 -8.78 -14.84
C HIS A 629 -20.03 -7.73 -14.84
N PHE A 630 -19.72 -6.47 -15.17
CA PHE A 630 -20.74 -5.42 -15.26
C PHE A 630 -21.75 -5.68 -16.38
N ALA A 631 -21.34 -6.25 -17.50
CA ALA A 631 -22.26 -6.61 -18.58
C ALA A 631 -23.27 -7.69 -18.16
N LEU A 632 -22.84 -8.67 -17.36
CA LEU A 632 -23.71 -9.72 -16.82
C LEU A 632 -24.66 -9.20 -15.72
N ALA A 633 -24.22 -8.25 -14.91
CA ALA A 633 -25.04 -7.65 -13.85
C ALA A 633 -26.12 -6.68 -14.39
N ALA A 634 -25.98 -6.20 -15.63
CA ALA A 634 -26.93 -5.31 -16.29
C ALA A 634 -28.09 -6.03 -17.02
N HIS A 635 -28.06 -7.36 -17.09
CA HIS A 635 -29.10 -8.24 -17.64
C HIS A 635 -29.76 -9.08 -16.55
#